data_cd77cd7f9f1b84e41ba220881e5dc1a1
#
_entry.id   cd77cd7f9f1b84e41ba220881e5dc1a1
#
_cell.length_a   1.000
_cell.length_b   1.000
_cell.length_c   1.000
_cell.angle_alpha   90.00
_cell.angle_beta   90.00
_cell.angle_gamma   90.00
#
_symmetry.space_group_name_H-M   'P 1'
#
loop_
_entity.id
_entity.type
_entity.pdbx_description
1 polymer ?
#
loop_
_entity_poly.entity_id
_entity_poly.type
_entity_poly.pdbx_seq_one_letter_code
_entity_poly.pdbx_strand_id
1 'polypeptide(L)'
;ANSLGVVEKNTYLLMNEEAISSGTYAKGANAVFPYVDIQESIPVIAFSSTYMKGSRVDNFTFTYRGGVIHRQGLGFRGFESIFRTNLKGQLTEQYFDPYKYGILKSEVSPEAKSTYNFAVNVQANKTVKIRLSNKTEQDLLKGITATTAFVYDTYGNATQETITYTGGITVKKANTFYNNTAESGFLIGFLTDQSVTTTRNSSTYTERMNIPSHTNGYANSKVFYKNGNKAKTYEYVYDTPGNITKETLFLYGSDKGLKTEYAYDTNGRLKKVTNPLGLANEFSYNTEGRMSSEKDHRGKSTAHTYDPFGRETSVTFPDNTTATVSYGWSEEGTNALYAITRSVTGKPTTKSVYDALNREVRTAETRFNGSFLKTDKIYDSYGRVQKVSRPFAGSSATAWNIYSYDTYDRLTAISEPSGRKTTHGYSGNSITTVEDGISVKRTYDALGNLISVVDPAGTITYNLRPDGQPSSIVAPGNVTTSFGYDGFGRRTSLGDPSSGTTTYAYDASGNLLKETNANNKVINYTYDTYNRLKTATLPEFTTTYTYNGYDELTKVSSSVGTSIDYVYDALGRLSSQTETAVDNKYLRKDYTYNGGNVSSIKYTSQSGVLTTENYNYANGHLVETKLNNQTSIFKLTKENDMGLPTEVRSGALSRTYGYDSYGFPTSRKIQKTGVTTFLQNMEYVFDPVKRNLTYRKDINVSQEEKFSYDNLNRLTSYKGLMATYDAKGNILTK
;
A
#
# COMPACT_ATOMS: atom_id res chain seq x y z
N ALA A 1 -7.44 -33.24 -3.83
CA ALA A 1 -7.14 -32.24 -4.86
C ALA A 1 -8.20 -31.15 -4.83
N ASN A 2 -7.80 -29.91 -5.04
CA ASN A 2 -8.75 -28.82 -5.25
C ASN A 2 -9.18 -28.74 -6.73
N SER A 3 -10.11 -27.86 -7.07
CA SER A 3 -10.62 -27.65 -8.44
C SER A 3 -9.54 -27.19 -9.45
N LEU A 4 -8.38 -26.74 -8.98
CA LEU A 4 -7.25 -26.31 -9.80
C LEU A 4 -6.19 -27.41 -9.99
N GLY A 5 -6.44 -28.64 -9.47
CA GLY A 5 -5.53 -29.77 -9.60
C GLY A 5 -4.34 -29.74 -8.64
N VAL A 6 -4.41 -28.95 -7.57
CA VAL A 6 -3.44 -29.01 -6.48
C VAL A 6 -3.83 -30.15 -5.54
N VAL A 7 -2.87 -31.01 -5.22
CA VAL A 7 -3.06 -32.19 -4.38
C VAL A 7 -2.20 -32.05 -3.13
N GLU A 8 -2.84 -32.13 -1.96
CA GLU A 8 -2.15 -32.26 -0.69
C GLU A 8 -2.18 -33.75 -0.29
N LYS A 9 -1.03 -34.29 0.09
CA LYS A 9 -0.86 -35.67 0.59
C LYS A 9 -0.24 -35.64 1.97
N ASN A 10 -0.93 -36.25 2.92
CA ASN A 10 -0.43 -36.45 4.29
C ASN A 10 -0.14 -37.93 4.50
N THR A 11 1.05 -38.22 5.00
CA THR A 11 1.46 -39.57 5.45
C THR A 11 1.42 -39.62 6.94
N TYR A 12 0.70 -40.59 7.48
CA TYR A 12 0.57 -40.84 8.91
C TYR A 12 1.35 -42.06 9.28
N LEU A 13 2.02 -42.02 10.43
CA LEU A 13 2.63 -43.16 11.09
C LEU A 13 2.02 -43.31 12.50
N LEU A 14 1.95 -44.55 12.99
CA LEU A 14 1.51 -44.83 14.35
C LEU A 14 2.67 -44.61 15.31
N MET A 15 2.44 -44.05 16.51
CA MET A 15 3.45 -43.84 17.57
C MET A 15 3.89 -45.15 18.24
N ASN A 16 4.09 -46.20 17.43
CA ASN A 16 4.58 -47.49 17.84
C ASN A 16 6.00 -47.74 17.26
N GLU A 17 6.39 -48.99 17.06
CA GLU A 17 7.70 -49.34 16.51
C GLU A 17 7.98 -48.76 15.12
N GLU A 18 6.93 -48.56 14.29
CA GLU A 18 7.06 -48.02 12.95
C GLU A 18 7.52 -46.56 12.99
N ALA A 19 6.88 -45.69 13.78
CA ALA A 19 7.29 -44.30 13.92
C ALA A 19 8.63 -44.14 14.66
N ILE A 20 8.96 -45.05 15.57
CA ILE A 20 10.25 -45.05 16.27
C ILE A 20 11.37 -45.45 15.32
N SER A 21 11.22 -46.55 14.56
CA SER A 21 12.23 -47.03 13.63
C SER A 21 12.47 -46.06 12.47
N SER A 22 11.45 -45.28 12.05
CA SER A 22 11.58 -44.21 11.05
C SER A 22 12.17 -42.91 11.61
N GLY A 23 12.34 -42.79 12.93
CA GLY A 23 12.75 -41.54 13.61
C GLY A 23 11.67 -40.47 13.68
N THR A 24 10.43 -40.77 13.30
CA THR A 24 9.30 -39.84 13.36
C THR A 24 8.83 -39.55 14.78
N TYR A 25 8.96 -40.55 15.67
CA TYR A 25 8.62 -40.42 17.08
C TYR A 25 9.74 -40.93 17.97
N ALA A 26 10.00 -40.22 19.09
CA ALA A 26 10.83 -40.69 20.17
C ALA A 26 10.05 -40.64 21.49
N LYS A 27 9.95 -41.78 22.19
CA LYS A 27 9.32 -41.88 23.51
C LYS A 27 10.08 -41.01 24.52
N GLY A 28 9.36 -40.32 25.42
CA GLY A 28 9.92 -39.62 26.57
C GLY A 28 10.41 -40.58 27.66
N ALA A 29 11.08 -39.99 28.66
CA ALA A 29 11.56 -40.71 29.84
C ALA A 29 11.31 -39.93 31.15
N ASN A 30 10.52 -38.83 31.07
CA ASN A 30 10.39 -37.88 32.20
C ASN A 30 9.05 -37.97 32.93
N ALA A 31 8.11 -38.79 32.43
CA ALA A 31 6.79 -38.88 33.06
C ALA A 31 6.82 -39.61 34.40
N VAL A 32 6.21 -38.99 35.43
CA VAL A 32 6.00 -39.53 36.76
C VAL A 32 4.50 -39.63 37.00
N PHE A 33 4.06 -40.77 37.56
CA PHE A 33 2.64 -41.00 37.85
C PHE A 33 1.97 -39.76 38.50
N PRO A 34 0.77 -39.40 38.06
CA PRO A 34 -0.17 -40.10 37.17
C PRO A 34 0.08 -39.93 35.65
N TYR A 35 1.17 -39.30 35.23
CA TYR A 35 1.57 -39.18 33.83
C TYR A 35 2.41 -40.39 33.42
N VAL A 36 2.31 -40.79 32.15
CA VAL A 36 3.07 -41.89 31.56
C VAL A 36 3.52 -41.51 30.17
N ASP A 37 4.81 -41.71 29.84
CA ASP A 37 5.34 -41.61 28.49
C ASP A 37 4.79 -42.75 27.66
N ILE A 38 4.14 -42.42 26.55
CA ILE A 38 3.41 -43.40 25.74
C ILE A 38 4.18 -43.88 24.51
N GLN A 39 3.89 -45.10 24.11
CA GLN A 39 4.24 -45.71 22.84
C GLN A 39 3.04 -46.55 22.41
N GLU A 40 2.04 -45.87 21.86
CA GLU A 40 0.73 -46.45 21.53
C GLU A 40 0.40 -46.19 20.05
N SER A 41 -0.60 -46.88 19.50
CA SER A 41 -1.02 -46.76 18.12
C SER A 41 -1.84 -45.47 17.88
N ILE A 42 -1.27 -44.31 18.23
CA ILE A 42 -1.84 -42.96 17.91
C ILE A 42 -1.23 -42.48 16.60
N PRO A 43 -2.06 -42.13 15.58
CA PRO A 43 -1.54 -41.65 14.32
C PRO A 43 -0.97 -40.24 14.45
N VAL A 44 0.21 -39.99 13.89
CA VAL A 44 0.87 -38.69 13.77
C VAL A 44 1.25 -38.46 12.31
N ILE A 45 1.21 -37.19 11.87
CA ILE A 45 1.65 -36.83 10.51
C ILE A 45 3.17 -36.93 10.47
N ALA A 46 3.70 -37.79 9.60
CA ALA A 46 5.14 -37.87 9.32
C ALA A 46 5.56 -36.91 8.21
N PHE A 47 4.73 -36.83 7.16
CA PHE A 47 4.99 -35.99 5.99
C PHE A 47 3.70 -35.32 5.52
N SER A 48 3.83 -34.05 5.11
CA SER A 48 2.80 -33.32 4.38
C SER A 48 3.43 -32.76 3.09
N SER A 49 2.85 -33.04 1.94
CA SER A 49 3.41 -32.60 0.66
C SER A 49 2.32 -32.07 -0.24
N THR A 50 2.60 -30.93 -0.89
CA THR A 50 1.72 -30.31 -1.88
C THR A 50 2.26 -30.53 -3.29
N TYR A 51 1.40 -30.96 -4.21
CA TYR A 51 1.74 -31.22 -5.60
C TYR A 51 0.92 -30.33 -6.53
N MET A 52 1.53 -29.87 -7.60
CA MET A 52 0.91 -29.16 -8.71
C MET A 52 1.30 -29.83 -10.02
N LYS A 53 0.31 -30.29 -10.82
CA LYS A 53 0.55 -31.03 -12.08
C LYS A 53 1.56 -32.19 -11.92
N GLY A 54 1.48 -32.87 -10.77
CA GLY A 54 2.38 -34.00 -10.46
C GLY A 54 3.75 -33.61 -9.89
N SER A 55 4.15 -32.36 -9.96
CA SER A 55 5.40 -31.85 -9.34
C SER A 55 5.17 -31.42 -7.90
N ARG A 56 6.08 -31.82 -7.00
CA ARG A 56 6.03 -31.42 -5.59
C ARG A 56 6.47 -29.96 -5.47
N VAL A 57 5.61 -29.11 -4.89
CA VAL A 57 5.84 -27.67 -4.74
C VAL A 57 6.04 -27.24 -3.28
N ASP A 58 5.64 -28.09 -2.32
CA ASP A 58 5.93 -27.92 -0.91
C ASP A 58 6.04 -29.26 -0.20
N ASN A 59 6.75 -29.29 0.95
CA ASN A 59 6.95 -30.47 1.76
C ASN A 59 7.31 -30.09 3.20
N PHE A 60 6.67 -30.78 4.15
CA PHE A 60 7.01 -30.73 5.54
C PHE A 60 7.26 -32.15 6.08
N THR A 61 8.37 -32.30 6.80
CA THR A 61 8.66 -33.49 7.61
C THR A 61 8.44 -33.14 9.06
N PHE A 62 7.73 -34.01 9.80
CA PHE A 62 7.45 -33.83 11.20
C PHE A 62 8.12 -34.92 12.03
N THR A 63 8.66 -34.54 13.19
CA THR A 63 9.12 -35.46 14.22
C THR A 63 8.60 -35.02 15.57
N TYR A 64 8.31 -35.99 16.43
CA TYR A 64 7.65 -35.79 17.71
C TYR A 64 8.46 -36.45 18.82
N ARG A 65 8.48 -35.85 20.01
CA ARG A 65 9.15 -36.41 21.19
C ARG A 65 8.28 -36.26 22.42
N GLY A 66 8.37 -37.26 23.31
CA GLY A 66 7.76 -37.26 24.63
C GLY A 66 6.24 -37.12 24.58
N GLY A 67 5.54 -38.03 23.93
CA GLY A 67 4.09 -38.12 24.03
C GLY A 67 3.65 -38.56 25.42
N VAL A 68 2.77 -37.82 26.08
CA VAL A 68 2.37 -38.02 27.50
C VAL A 68 0.87 -38.25 27.61
N ILE A 69 0.48 -39.26 28.41
CA ILE A 69 -0.90 -39.50 28.81
C ILE A 69 -1.05 -39.39 30.32
N HIS A 70 -2.19 -38.85 30.76
CA HIS A 70 -2.56 -38.82 32.18
C HIS A 70 -3.54 -39.95 32.48
N ARG A 71 -3.13 -40.94 33.28
CA ARG A 71 -3.88 -42.18 33.55
C ARG A 71 -5.11 -42.00 34.47
N GLN A 72 -5.26 -40.85 35.12
CA GLN A 72 -6.40 -40.54 36.00
C GLN A 72 -7.42 -39.60 35.35
N GLY A 73 -7.73 -39.79 34.07
CA GLY A 73 -8.90 -39.20 33.41
C GLY A 73 -8.66 -37.96 32.56
N LEU A 74 -7.43 -37.40 32.50
CA LEU A 74 -7.16 -36.24 31.64
C LEU A 74 -6.73 -36.63 30.20
N GLY A 75 -6.51 -37.93 29.95
CA GLY A 75 -6.19 -38.47 28.62
C GLY A 75 -4.85 -38.00 28.06
N PHE A 76 -4.75 -37.95 26.74
CA PHE A 76 -3.56 -37.51 26.04
C PHE A 76 -3.27 -36.02 26.28
N ARG A 77 -2.02 -35.74 26.66
CA ARG A 77 -1.58 -34.40 27.06
C ARG A 77 -0.74 -33.66 26.02
N GLY A 78 -0.49 -34.29 24.88
CA GLY A 78 0.37 -33.76 23.84
C GLY A 78 1.82 -34.27 23.93
N PHE A 79 2.70 -33.56 23.26
CA PHE A 79 4.12 -33.89 23.17
C PHE A 79 4.97 -32.92 23.99
N GLU A 80 6.19 -33.34 24.39
CA GLU A 80 7.21 -32.44 24.94
C GLU A 80 7.78 -31.53 23.84
N SER A 81 7.96 -32.07 22.61
CA SER A 81 8.38 -31.26 21.46
C SER A 81 7.88 -31.82 20.14
N ILE A 82 7.67 -30.86 19.19
CA ILE A 82 7.35 -31.12 17.79
C ILE A 82 8.36 -30.37 16.93
N PHE A 83 8.95 -31.08 15.98
CA PHE A 83 9.90 -30.52 15.02
C PHE A 83 9.31 -30.59 13.63
N ARG A 84 9.42 -29.51 12.88
CA ARG A 84 8.94 -29.42 11.51
C ARG A 84 10.05 -28.91 10.60
N THR A 85 10.43 -29.69 9.58
CA THR A 85 11.41 -29.29 8.59
C THR A 85 10.69 -29.01 7.27
N ASN A 86 10.91 -27.84 6.68
CA ASN A 86 10.32 -27.45 5.42
C ASN A 86 11.13 -27.96 4.21
N LEU A 87 10.66 -27.69 2.98
CA LEU A 87 11.32 -28.09 1.72
C LEU A 87 12.78 -27.59 1.58
N LYS A 88 13.14 -26.50 2.26
CA LYS A 88 14.51 -25.94 2.26
C LYS A 88 15.42 -26.55 3.31
N GLY A 89 14.92 -27.49 4.11
CA GLY A 89 15.65 -28.06 5.23
C GLY A 89 15.68 -27.16 6.48
N GLN A 90 14.88 -26.10 6.51
CA GLN A 90 14.79 -25.21 7.67
C GLN A 90 13.93 -25.86 8.75
N LEU A 91 14.49 -25.93 9.97
CA LEU A 91 13.87 -26.55 11.12
C LEU A 91 13.11 -25.52 11.95
N THR A 92 11.86 -25.83 12.29
CA THR A 92 11.09 -25.14 13.33
C THR A 92 10.90 -26.11 14.49
N GLU A 93 11.25 -25.68 15.70
CA GLU A 93 11.17 -26.45 16.92
C GLU A 93 10.13 -25.85 17.84
N GLN A 94 9.16 -26.64 18.28
CA GLN A 94 8.15 -26.25 19.26
C GLN A 94 8.32 -27.10 20.53
N TYR A 95 8.41 -26.44 21.67
CA TYR A 95 8.55 -27.09 22.98
C TYR A 95 7.33 -26.79 23.83
N PHE A 96 6.73 -27.86 24.38
CA PHE A 96 5.50 -27.81 25.18
C PHE A 96 5.76 -28.31 26.61
N ASP A 97 4.82 -28.04 27.52
CA ASP A 97 4.78 -28.64 28.85
C ASP A 97 3.52 -29.52 28.98
N PRO A 98 3.61 -30.84 28.65
CA PRO A 98 2.47 -31.73 28.72
C PRO A 98 1.99 -31.97 30.16
N TYR A 99 2.84 -31.72 31.15
CA TYR A 99 2.52 -31.81 32.58
C TYR A 99 1.71 -30.61 33.07
N LYS A 100 1.83 -29.48 32.36
CA LYS A 100 1.06 -28.24 32.58
C LYS A 100 0.10 -27.93 31.43
N TYR A 101 -0.79 -28.88 31.15
CA TYR A 101 -1.88 -28.71 30.19
C TYR A 101 -1.45 -28.58 28.72
N GLY A 102 -0.24 -29.03 28.35
CA GLY A 102 0.26 -28.97 26.97
C GLY A 102 0.54 -27.54 26.46
N ILE A 103 0.86 -26.62 27.38
CA ILE A 103 1.15 -25.22 26.99
C ILE A 103 2.45 -25.14 26.21
N LEU A 104 2.44 -24.30 25.15
CA LEU A 104 3.64 -23.97 24.37
C LEU A 104 4.59 -23.11 25.21
N LYS A 105 5.83 -23.60 25.44
CA LYS A 105 6.89 -22.90 26.18
C LYS A 105 7.78 -22.06 25.29
N SER A 106 8.14 -22.61 24.15
CA SER A 106 8.95 -21.87 23.16
C SER A 106 8.77 -22.42 21.75
N GLU A 107 9.01 -21.53 20.80
CA GLU A 107 9.14 -21.86 19.39
C GLU A 107 10.44 -21.26 18.86
N VAL A 108 11.20 -22.03 18.11
CA VAL A 108 12.47 -21.61 17.52
C VAL A 108 12.47 -21.96 16.04
N SER A 109 12.74 -20.98 15.22
CA SER A 109 13.03 -21.12 13.78
C SER A 109 14.37 -20.48 13.45
N PRO A 110 14.95 -20.66 12.26
CA PRO A 110 16.17 -19.96 11.86
C PRO A 110 16.06 -18.42 11.88
N GLU A 111 14.82 -17.89 11.84
CA GLU A 111 14.54 -16.45 11.72
C GLU A 111 14.10 -15.83 13.04
N ALA A 112 13.48 -16.62 13.91
CA ALA A 112 12.84 -16.13 15.12
C ALA A 112 12.88 -17.12 16.27
N LYS A 113 12.88 -16.59 17.51
CA LYS A 113 12.69 -17.36 18.71
C LYS A 113 11.64 -16.69 19.59
N SER A 114 10.63 -17.46 20.00
CA SER A 114 9.62 -17.02 20.95
C SER A 114 9.65 -17.88 22.21
N THR A 115 9.54 -17.25 23.37
CA THR A 115 9.46 -17.93 24.66
C THR A 115 8.25 -17.40 25.42
N TYR A 116 7.48 -18.30 26.02
CA TYR A 116 6.22 -18.00 26.69
C TYR A 116 6.25 -18.45 28.12
N ASN A 117 5.87 -17.61 29.09
CA ASN A 117 5.73 -17.93 30.48
C ASN A 117 4.27 -17.76 30.90
N PHE A 118 3.67 -18.85 31.39
CA PHE A 118 2.28 -18.87 31.80
C PHE A 118 2.14 -19.01 33.33
N ALA A 119 1.21 -18.25 33.89
CA ALA A 119 0.68 -18.52 35.23
C ALA A 119 -0.46 -19.54 35.14
N VAL A 120 -0.33 -20.65 35.85
CA VAL A 120 -1.34 -21.71 35.93
C VAL A 120 -1.95 -21.71 37.33
N ASN A 121 -3.22 -21.36 37.44
CA ASN A 121 -3.95 -21.34 38.72
C ASN A 121 -5.07 -22.37 38.71
N VAL A 122 -4.97 -23.37 39.61
CA VAL A 122 -6.01 -24.35 39.83
C VAL A 122 -6.97 -23.81 40.91
N GLN A 123 -8.23 -23.64 40.54
CA GLN A 123 -9.27 -23.13 41.44
C GLN A 123 -9.78 -24.25 42.37
N ALA A 124 -10.43 -23.87 43.46
CA ALA A 124 -10.99 -24.83 44.41
C ALA A 124 -12.04 -25.79 43.79
N ASN A 125 -12.77 -25.32 42.76
CA ASN A 125 -13.71 -26.12 41.96
C ASN A 125 -13.01 -26.96 40.87
N LYS A 126 -11.69 -27.12 40.92
CA LYS A 126 -10.83 -27.82 39.94
C LYS A 126 -10.82 -27.21 38.51
N THR A 127 -11.41 -26.04 38.31
CA THR A 127 -11.18 -25.31 37.04
C THR A 127 -9.77 -24.76 36.98
N VAL A 128 -9.18 -24.76 35.83
CA VAL A 128 -7.80 -24.30 35.60
C VAL A 128 -7.83 -23.01 34.79
N LYS A 129 -7.19 -21.98 35.35
CA LYS A 129 -6.98 -20.70 34.61
C LYS A 129 -5.53 -20.65 34.18
N ILE A 130 -5.31 -20.58 32.86
CA ILE A 130 -4.01 -20.44 32.24
C ILE A 130 -3.92 -19.04 31.66
N ARG A 131 -2.91 -18.26 32.04
CA ARG A 131 -2.70 -16.89 31.57
C ARG A 131 -1.25 -16.67 31.19
N LEU A 132 -1.01 -16.05 30.04
CA LEU A 132 0.33 -15.65 29.60
C LEU A 132 0.84 -14.52 30.49
N SER A 133 1.86 -14.76 31.32
CA SER A 133 2.45 -13.73 32.19
C SER A 133 3.38 -12.81 31.43
N ASN A 134 4.23 -13.41 30.60
CA ASN A 134 5.12 -12.70 29.72
C ASN A 134 5.52 -13.57 28.52
N LYS A 135 5.95 -12.91 27.45
CA LYS A 135 6.61 -13.54 26.30
C LYS A 135 7.84 -12.75 25.91
N THR A 136 8.82 -13.45 25.35
CA THR A 136 9.99 -12.83 24.71
C THR A 136 10.03 -13.29 23.27
N GLU A 137 10.07 -12.36 22.35
CA GLU A 137 10.16 -12.59 20.91
C GLU A 137 11.48 -12.00 20.40
N GLN A 138 12.25 -12.79 19.69
CA GLN A 138 13.53 -12.41 19.12
C GLN A 138 13.46 -12.57 17.59
N ASP A 139 13.68 -11.49 16.86
CA ASP A 139 14.01 -11.53 15.44
C ASP A 139 15.51 -11.79 15.35
N LEU A 140 15.88 -13.03 15.04
CA LEU A 140 17.29 -13.46 15.00
C LEU A 140 18.05 -12.85 13.83
N LEU A 141 17.34 -12.49 12.75
CA LEU A 141 17.93 -11.88 11.55
C LEU A 141 18.25 -10.41 11.78
N LYS A 142 17.41 -9.70 12.54
CA LYS A 142 17.60 -8.27 12.85
C LYS A 142 18.31 -8.05 14.19
N GLY A 143 18.40 -9.07 15.06
CA GLY A 143 18.96 -8.93 16.40
C GLY A 143 18.07 -8.09 17.32
N ILE A 144 16.76 -8.08 17.07
CA ILE A 144 15.78 -7.33 17.87
C ILE A 144 15.09 -8.29 18.84
N THR A 145 15.05 -7.91 20.11
CA THR A 145 14.28 -8.60 21.13
C THR A 145 13.14 -7.72 21.62
N ALA A 146 11.93 -8.26 21.69
CA ALA A 146 10.76 -7.68 22.31
C ALA A 146 10.32 -8.54 23.50
N THR A 147 10.30 -7.97 24.69
CA THR A 147 9.76 -8.62 25.89
C THR A 147 8.43 -7.99 26.24
N THR A 148 7.36 -8.81 26.26
CA THR A 148 6.00 -8.38 26.59
C THR A 148 5.60 -8.91 27.94
N ALA A 149 5.17 -8.05 28.86
CA ALA A 149 4.60 -8.41 30.15
C ALA A 149 3.10 -8.08 30.18
N PHE A 150 2.31 -8.96 30.81
CA PHE A 150 0.86 -8.83 30.88
C PHE A 150 0.38 -8.73 32.34
N VAL A 151 -0.63 -7.91 32.57
CA VAL A 151 -1.39 -7.83 33.80
C VAL A 151 -2.86 -8.09 33.50
N TYR A 152 -3.53 -8.86 34.36
CA TYR A 152 -4.93 -9.26 34.16
C TYR A 152 -5.81 -8.86 35.33
N ASP A 153 -7.08 -8.60 35.05
CA ASP A 153 -8.12 -8.51 36.09
C ASP A 153 -8.56 -9.90 36.57
N THR A 154 -9.51 -9.93 37.50
CA THR A 154 -10.05 -11.18 38.06
C THR A 154 -10.81 -12.03 37.04
N TYR A 155 -11.35 -11.39 35.99
CA TYR A 155 -12.09 -12.05 34.91
C TYR A 155 -11.18 -12.63 33.82
N GLY A 156 -9.92 -12.19 33.75
CA GLY A 156 -8.96 -12.64 32.74
C GLY A 156 -8.76 -11.66 31.58
N ASN A 157 -9.30 -10.48 31.67
CA ASN A 157 -9.04 -9.44 30.68
C ASN A 157 -7.64 -8.85 30.90
N ALA A 158 -6.86 -8.68 29.83
CA ALA A 158 -5.54 -8.05 29.91
C ALA A 158 -5.68 -6.54 30.14
N THR A 159 -5.48 -6.10 31.39
CA THR A 159 -5.56 -4.69 31.78
C THR A 159 -4.30 -3.91 31.43
N GLN A 160 -3.16 -4.58 31.31
CA GLN A 160 -1.92 -3.96 30.84
C GLN A 160 -1.12 -4.95 30.00
N GLU A 161 -0.55 -4.43 28.93
CA GLU A 161 0.47 -5.05 28.10
C GLU A 161 1.64 -4.07 27.98
N THR A 162 2.85 -4.50 28.33
CA THR A 162 4.05 -3.65 28.23
C THR A 162 5.08 -4.36 27.37
N ILE A 163 5.43 -3.81 26.25
CA ILE A 163 6.43 -4.32 25.32
C ILE A 163 7.69 -3.47 25.46
N THR A 164 8.80 -4.09 25.77
CA THR A 164 10.12 -3.45 25.82
C THR A 164 11.00 -4.02 24.73
N TYR A 165 11.48 -3.15 23.86
CA TYR A 165 12.33 -3.50 22.73
C TYR A 165 13.81 -3.28 23.04
N THR A 166 14.69 -4.01 22.36
CA THR A 166 16.11 -3.68 22.26
C THR A 166 16.27 -2.21 21.86
N GLY A 167 17.17 -1.48 22.53
CA GLY A 167 17.35 -0.03 22.31
C GLY A 167 16.48 0.86 23.19
N GLY A 168 15.72 0.27 24.16
CA GLY A 168 15.03 1.03 25.20
C GLY A 168 13.71 1.67 24.77
N ILE A 169 13.17 1.31 23.61
CA ILE A 169 11.82 1.73 23.23
C ILE A 169 10.82 0.87 23.99
N THR A 170 9.81 1.53 24.60
CA THR A 170 8.76 0.83 25.33
C THR A 170 7.39 1.25 24.79
N VAL A 171 6.52 0.26 24.57
CA VAL A 171 5.10 0.48 24.21
C VAL A 171 4.25 -0.12 25.32
N LYS A 172 3.50 0.73 26.01
CA LYS A 172 2.58 0.33 27.07
C LYS A 172 1.15 0.54 26.61
N LYS A 173 0.38 -0.54 26.59
CA LYS A 173 -1.06 -0.54 26.39
C LYS A 173 -1.75 -0.76 27.72
N ALA A 174 -2.63 0.15 28.14
CA ALA A 174 -3.45 0.01 29.34
C ALA A 174 -4.92 0.00 28.94
N ASN A 175 -5.68 -0.95 29.50
CA ASN A 175 -7.08 -1.17 29.21
C ASN A 175 -7.90 -1.16 30.51
N THR A 176 -9.10 -0.59 30.44
CA THR A 176 -10.12 -0.72 31.48
C THR A 176 -11.33 -1.42 30.87
N PHE A 177 -11.87 -2.38 31.60
CA PHE A 177 -13.02 -3.16 31.17
C PHE A 177 -14.22 -2.96 32.10
N TYR A 178 -15.39 -2.89 31.52
CA TYR A 178 -16.64 -3.03 32.25
C TYR A 178 -17.01 -4.51 32.30
N ASN A 179 -17.33 -4.98 33.49
CA ASN A 179 -17.74 -6.35 33.76
C ASN A 179 -19.01 -6.34 34.60
N ASN A 180 -20.10 -6.91 34.07
CA ASN A 180 -21.37 -7.11 34.76
C ASN A 180 -21.70 -8.61 34.77
N THR A 181 -21.89 -9.17 35.96
CA THR A 181 -22.21 -10.59 36.17
C THR A 181 -23.68 -10.81 36.50
N ALA A 182 -24.50 -9.76 36.58
CA ALA A 182 -25.93 -9.89 36.85
C ALA A 182 -26.66 -10.54 35.66
N GLU A 183 -27.63 -11.43 35.93
CA GLU A 183 -28.38 -12.15 34.89
C GLU A 183 -29.10 -11.23 33.91
N SER A 184 -29.60 -10.08 34.40
CA SER A 184 -30.32 -9.09 33.60
C SER A 184 -29.44 -8.24 32.66
N GLY A 185 -28.16 -8.52 32.57
CA GLY A 185 -27.23 -7.70 31.76
C GLY A 185 -25.82 -8.25 31.76
N PHE A 186 -25.67 -9.59 31.70
CA PHE A 186 -24.38 -10.26 31.73
C PHE A 186 -23.47 -9.76 30.60
N LEU A 187 -22.36 -9.11 30.94
CA LEU A 187 -21.38 -8.56 30.00
C LEU A 187 -19.98 -8.58 30.64
N ILE A 188 -19.09 -9.37 30.11
CA ILE A 188 -17.70 -9.49 30.60
C ILE A 188 -16.74 -9.04 29.51
N GLY A 189 -15.74 -8.22 29.89
CA GLY A 189 -14.67 -7.82 29.01
C GLY A 189 -15.01 -6.70 28.01
N PHE A 190 -16.07 -5.93 28.29
CA PHE A 190 -16.36 -4.77 27.46
C PHE A 190 -15.33 -3.65 27.69
N LEU A 191 -14.53 -3.34 26.67
CA LEU A 191 -13.49 -2.32 26.74
C LEU A 191 -14.10 -0.91 26.88
N THR A 192 -13.81 -0.21 27.99
CA THR A 192 -14.29 1.16 28.22
C THR A 192 -13.20 2.21 28.09
N ASP A 193 -11.94 1.83 28.29
CA ASP A 193 -10.81 2.74 28.13
C ASP A 193 -9.59 1.97 27.62
N GLN A 194 -8.86 2.57 26.69
CA GLN A 194 -7.60 2.05 26.19
C GLN A 194 -6.64 3.21 25.98
N SER A 195 -5.43 3.10 26.53
CA SER A 195 -4.33 4.00 26.19
C SER A 195 -3.14 3.22 25.67
N VAL A 196 -2.46 3.77 24.67
CA VAL A 196 -1.20 3.28 24.12
C VAL A 196 -0.16 4.38 24.30
N THR A 197 0.84 4.12 25.16
CA THR A 197 1.93 5.05 25.43
C THR A 197 3.23 4.49 24.86
N THR A 198 3.83 5.20 23.92
CA THR A 198 5.16 4.92 23.41
C THR A 198 6.17 5.79 24.11
N THR A 199 7.26 5.19 24.63
CA THR A 199 8.40 5.87 25.23
C THR A 199 9.64 5.68 24.39
N ARG A 200 10.33 6.76 24.09
CA ARG A 200 11.61 6.79 23.37
C ARG A 200 12.49 7.87 23.97
N ASN A 201 13.76 7.55 24.31
CA ASN A 201 14.70 8.50 24.91
C ASN A 201 14.08 9.32 26.07
N SER A 202 13.39 8.63 26.99
CA SER A 202 12.68 9.19 28.15
C SER A 202 11.51 10.13 27.81
N SER A 203 11.21 10.37 26.56
CA SER A 203 10.02 11.12 26.11
C SER A 203 8.88 10.16 25.83
N THR A 204 7.64 10.62 26.03
CA THR A 204 6.43 9.81 25.84
C THR A 204 5.47 10.46 24.87
N TYR A 205 4.71 9.61 24.17
CA TYR A 205 3.53 9.99 23.40
C TYR A 205 2.40 9.02 23.70
N THR A 206 1.20 9.54 24.02
CA THR A 206 0.06 8.71 24.40
C THR A 206 -1.13 8.96 23.48
N GLU A 207 -1.68 7.90 22.94
CA GLU A 207 -3.00 7.88 22.32
C GLU A 207 -3.98 7.16 23.25
N ARG A 208 -5.18 7.70 23.42
CA ARG A 208 -6.21 7.12 24.30
C ARG A 208 -7.57 7.17 23.63
N MET A 209 -8.31 6.09 23.74
CA MET A 209 -9.72 5.97 23.42
C MET A 209 -10.50 5.67 24.70
N ASN A 210 -11.53 6.46 24.97
CA ASN A 210 -12.45 6.25 26.10
C ASN A 210 -13.88 6.05 25.57
N ILE A 211 -14.62 5.12 26.16
CA ILE A 211 -16.05 4.87 25.90
C ILE A 211 -16.81 5.24 27.16
N PRO A 212 -17.25 6.50 27.31
CA PRO A 212 -17.88 6.99 28.54
C PRO A 212 -19.28 6.43 28.77
N SER A 213 -19.93 5.94 27.73
CA SER A 213 -21.28 5.34 27.82
C SER A 213 -21.50 4.23 26.82
N HIS A 214 -22.23 3.18 27.24
CA HIS A 214 -22.62 2.07 26.40
C HIS A 214 -24.01 1.54 26.82
N THR A 215 -24.70 0.87 25.91
CA THR A 215 -25.96 0.18 26.15
C THR A 215 -25.87 -1.22 25.56
N ASN A 216 -26.11 -2.26 26.36
CA ASN A 216 -26.10 -3.67 25.92
C ASN A 216 -24.82 -4.08 25.17
N GLY A 217 -23.64 -3.56 25.57
CA GLY A 217 -22.37 -3.85 24.90
C GLY A 217 -22.09 -3.01 23.64
N TYR A 218 -22.97 -2.09 23.30
CA TYR A 218 -22.74 -1.13 22.19
C TYR A 218 -22.27 0.21 22.74
N ALA A 219 -21.17 0.75 22.23
CA ALA A 219 -20.66 2.06 22.64
C ALA A 219 -21.59 3.18 22.14
N ASN A 220 -22.22 3.92 23.04
CA ASN A 220 -23.01 5.11 22.66
C ASN A 220 -22.12 6.28 22.24
N SER A 221 -20.91 6.34 22.80
CA SER A 221 -19.91 7.33 22.39
C SER A 221 -18.48 6.81 22.57
N LYS A 222 -17.57 7.35 21.73
CA LYS A 222 -16.12 7.13 21.80
C LYS A 222 -15.38 8.45 21.76
N VAL A 223 -14.52 8.70 22.74
CA VAL A 223 -13.70 9.91 22.83
C VAL A 223 -12.24 9.55 22.62
N PHE A 224 -11.59 10.25 21.71
CA PHE A 224 -10.18 10.03 21.37
C PHE A 224 -9.33 11.21 21.88
N TYR A 225 -8.17 10.86 22.43
CA TYR A 225 -7.20 11.80 22.98
C TYR A 225 -5.81 11.55 22.38
N LYS A 226 -5.03 12.63 22.27
CA LYS A 226 -3.59 12.60 21.95
C LYS A 226 -2.85 13.42 23.00
N ASN A 227 -1.88 12.80 23.68
CA ASN A 227 -1.14 13.42 24.80
C ASN A 227 -2.06 14.13 25.82
N GLY A 228 -3.16 13.47 26.20
CA GLY A 228 -4.14 14.02 27.13
C GLY A 228 -5.12 15.04 26.52
N ASN A 229 -4.88 15.55 25.33
CA ASN A 229 -5.77 16.49 24.66
C ASN A 229 -6.90 15.74 23.95
N LYS A 230 -8.15 16.12 24.20
CA LYS A 230 -9.31 15.57 23.50
C LYS A 230 -9.23 15.92 22.00
N ALA A 231 -9.22 14.93 21.12
CA ALA A 231 -9.09 15.14 19.67
C ALA A 231 -10.43 15.12 18.94
N LYS A 232 -11.27 14.13 19.24
CA LYS A 232 -12.58 13.96 18.62
C LYS A 232 -13.49 13.09 19.47
N THR A 233 -14.81 13.22 19.23
CA THR A 233 -15.84 12.36 19.81
C THR A 233 -16.70 11.80 18.69
N TYR A 234 -17.00 10.52 18.75
CA TYR A 234 -18.08 9.91 17.99
C TYR A 234 -19.26 9.59 18.90
N GLU A 235 -20.47 9.87 18.45
CA GLU A 235 -21.72 9.43 19.07
C GLU A 235 -22.48 8.54 18.10
N TYR A 236 -23.05 7.45 18.61
CA TYR A 236 -23.73 6.43 17.83
C TYR A 236 -25.17 6.23 18.28
N VAL A 237 -26.04 5.98 17.32
CA VAL A 237 -27.40 5.51 17.54
C VAL A 237 -27.55 4.17 16.82
N TYR A 238 -28.20 3.21 17.50
CA TYR A 238 -28.37 1.85 17.00
C TYR A 238 -29.86 1.53 16.83
N ASP A 239 -30.16 0.64 15.88
CA ASP A 239 -31.47 -0.02 15.80
C ASP A 239 -31.57 -1.21 16.79
N THR A 240 -32.72 -1.88 16.84
CA THR A 240 -32.92 -3.03 17.73
C THR A 240 -31.99 -4.21 17.45
N PRO A 241 -31.64 -4.56 16.19
CA PRO A 241 -30.64 -5.58 15.88
C PRO A 241 -29.19 -5.19 16.22
N GLY A 242 -28.89 -3.90 16.47
CA GLY A 242 -27.56 -3.40 16.82
C GLY A 242 -26.77 -2.80 15.65
N ASN A 243 -27.42 -2.50 14.53
CA ASN A 243 -26.78 -1.77 13.45
C ASN A 243 -26.72 -0.27 13.77
N ILE A 244 -25.61 0.39 13.39
CA ILE A 244 -25.50 1.86 13.55
C ILE A 244 -26.44 2.55 12.56
N THR A 245 -27.44 3.26 13.06
CA THR A 245 -28.35 4.07 12.22
C THR A 245 -27.90 5.50 12.07
N LYS A 246 -27.08 5.98 13.01
CA LYS A 246 -26.50 7.31 12.98
C LYS A 246 -25.16 7.36 13.67
N GLU A 247 -24.22 7.99 13.02
CA GLU A 247 -22.92 8.38 13.60
C GLU A 247 -22.82 9.90 13.57
N THR A 248 -22.37 10.51 14.67
CA THR A 248 -22.10 11.95 14.74
C THR A 248 -20.65 12.14 15.18
N LEU A 249 -19.86 12.77 14.33
CA LEU A 249 -18.48 13.14 14.63
C LEU A 249 -18.41 14.59 15.11
N PHE A 250 -17.92 14.79 16.34
CA PHE A 250 -17.54 16.08 16.86
C PHE A 250 -16.01 16.19 16.86
N LEU A 251 -15.49 17.15 16.12
CA LEU A 251 -14.07 17.51 16.18
C LEU A 251 -13.82 18.38 17.40
N TYR A 252 -12.61 18.34 17.97
CA TYR A 252 -12.28 19.12 19.16
C TYR A 252 -12.54 20.62 18.92
N GLY A 253 -13.17 21.28 19.92
CA GLY A 253 -13.52 22.71 19.84
C GLY A 253 -14.66 23.05 18.88
N SER A 254 -15.32 22.05 18.28
CA SER A 254 -16.53 22.24 17.48
C SER A 254 -17.75 21.65 18.18
N ASP A 255 -18.75 22.47 18.41
CA ASP A 255 -20.07 22.02 18.91
C ASP A 255 -20.95 21.47 17.79
N LYS A 256 -20.50 21.62 16.54
CA LYS A 256 -21.24 21.13 15.38
C LYS A 256 -20.85 19.69 15.07
N GLY A 257 -21.83 18.78 15.23
CA GLY A 257 -21.70 17.39 14.86
C GLY A 257 -21.84 17.17 13.35
N LEU A 258 -20.89 16.49 12.74
CA LEU A 258 -20.96 15.99 11.37
C LEU A 258 -21.71 14.65 11.40
N LYS A 259 -22.95 14.63 10.90
CA LYS A 259 -23.85 13.46 10.97
C LYS A 259 -23.76 12.63 9.72
N THR A 260 -23.58 11.31 9.88
CA THR A 260 -23.78 10.32 8.85
C THR A 260 -24.92 9.40 9.27
N GLU A 261 -25.92 9.19 8.42
CA GLU A 261 -27.09 8.37 8.69
C GLU A 261 -27.06 7.12 7.81
N TYR A 262 -27.49 6.00 8.37
CA TYR A 262 -27.51 4.69 7.74
C TYR A 262 -28.91 4.09 7.82
N ALA A 263 -29.38 3.50 6.75
CA ALA A 263 -30.62 2.72 6.73
C ALA A 263 -30.33 1.32 6.17
N TYR A 264 -31.01 0.33 6.74
CA TYR A 264 -30.83 -1.08 6.40
C TYR A 264 -32.11 -1.68 5.84
N ASP A 265 -32.00 -2.73 5.05
CA ASP A 265 -33.13 -3.52 4.62
C ASP A 265 -33.57 -4.52 5.71
N THR A 266 -34.60 -5.29 5.44
CA THR A 266 -35.14 -6.29 6.38
C THR A 266 -34.20 -7.43 6.71
N ASN A 267 -33.14 -7.62 5.90
CA ASN A 267 -32.06 -8.61 6.11
C ASN A 267 -30.82 -8.02 6.80
N GLY A 268 -30.89 -6.77 7.26
CA GLY A 268 -29.77 -6.07 7.92
C GLY A 268 -28.67 -5.58 6.97
N ARG A 269 -28.91 -5.56 5.64
CA ARG A 269 -27.93 -5.06 4.66
C ARG A 269 -28.11 -3.56 4.49
N LEU A 270 -26.99 -2.85 4.31
CA LEU A 270 -26.96 -1.39 4.13
C LEU A 270 -27.77 -0.99 2.88
N LYS A 271 -28.87 -0.26 3.06
CA LYS A 271 -29.74 0.21 1.98
C LYS A 271 -29.46 1.66 1.58
N LYS A 272 -29.04 2.48 2.53
CA LYS A 272 -28.80 3.92 2.29
C LYS A 272 -27.77 4.48 3.25
N VAL A 273 -26.89 5.34 2.74
CA VAL A 273 -25.98 6.17 3.53
C VAL A 273 -26.20 7.62 3.16
N THR A 274 -26.41 8.48 4.16
CA THR A 274 -26.52 9.93 3.99
C THR A 274 -25.36 10.59 4.72
N ASN A 275 -24.52 11.35 4.01
CA ASN A 275 -23.36 12.04 4.56
C ASN A 275 -23.75 13.34 5.30
N PRO A 276 -22.82 14.06 5.96
CA PRO A 276 -23.11 15.31 6.68
C PRO A 276 -23.67 16.45 5.83
N LEU A 277 -23.48 16.41 4.52
CA LEU A 277 -24.05 17.38 3.56
C LEU A 277 -25.51 17.04 3.15
N GLY A 278 -26.05 15.91 3.61
CA GLY A 278 -27.35 15.41 3.21
C GLY A 278 -27.33 14.64 1.89
N LEU A 279 -26.16 14.35 1.33
CA LEU A 279 -26.00 13.61 0.09
C LEU A 279 -26.12 12.11 0.38
N ALA A 280 -27.02 11.43 -0.34
CA ALA A 280 -27.37 10.03 -0.06
C ALA A 280 -26.99 9.10 -1.21
N ASN A 281 -26.34 8.00 -0.88
CA ASN A 281 -26.16 6.85 -1.77
C ASN A 281 -27.12 5.73 -1.34
N GLU A 282 -27.74 5.03 -2.31
CA GLU A 282 -28.70 3.95 -2.08
C GLU A 282 -28.17 2.65 -2.72
N PHE A 283 -28.41 1.51 -2.06
CA PHE A 283 -27.91 0.20 -2.47
C PHE A 283 -29.06 -0.80 -2.59
N SER A 284 -29.02 -1.63 -3.62
CA SER A 284 -29.97 -2.71 -3.85
C SER A 284 -29.23 -4.03 -3.99
N TYR A 285 -29.88 -5.13 -3.62
CA TYR A 285 -29.29 -6.45 -3.58
C TYR A 285 -30.15 -7.46 -4.34
N ASN A 286 -29.52 -8.45 -4.96
CA ASN A 286 -30.20 -9.57 -5.57
C ASN A 286 -30.65 -10.60 -4.52
N THR A 287 -31.29 -11.68 -4.97
CA THR A 287 -31.82 -12.76 -4.11
C THR A 287 -30.73 -13.49 -3.31
N GLU A 288 -29.51 -13.56 -3.85
CA GLU A 288 -28.35 -14.16 -3.18
C GLU A 288 -27.65 -13.21 -2.20
N GLY A 289 -28.15 -11.96 -2.06
CA GLY A 289 -27.61 -10.97 -1.14
C GLY A 289 -26.40 -10.19 -1.67
N ARG A 290 -26.08 -10.29 -2.97
CA ARG A 290 -25.03 -9.51 -3.62
C ARG A 290 -25.59 -8.18 -4.10
N MET A 291 -24.79 -7.12 -4.08
CA MET A 291 -25.20 -5.79 -4.55
C MET A 291 -25.55 -5.85 -6.05
N SER A 292 -26.79 -5.60 -6.39
CA SER A 292 -27.29 -5.58 -7.78
C SER A 292 -27.21 -4.18 -8.38
N SER A 293 -27.33 -3.13 -7.56
CA SER A 293 -27.10 -1.76 -7.99
C SER A 293 -26.74 -0.84 -6.83
N GLU A 294 -26.00 0.21 -7.15
CA GLU A 294 -25.88 1.37 -6.29
C GLU A 294 -26.35 2.62 -7.04
N LYS A 295 -27.00 3.52 -6.33
CA LYS A 295 -27.47 4.81 -6.84
C LYS A 295 -26.77 5.91 -6.04
N ASP A 296 -26.03 6.75 -6.74
CA ASP A 296 -25.30 7.86 -6.12
C ASP A 296 -26.24 9.01 -5.70
N HIS A 297 -25.68 9.98 -4.99
CA HIS A 297 -26.39 11.16 -4.52
C HIS A 297 -26.95 12.07 -5.65
N ARG A 298 -26.58 11.84 -6.90
CA ARG A 298 -27.15 12.50 -8.09
C ARG A 298 -28.29 11.71 -8.71
N GLY A 299 -28.65 10.60 -8.11
CA GLY A 299 -29.67 9.69 -8.63
C GLY A 299 -29.19 8.83 -9.80
N LYS A 300 -27.88 8.70 -10.01
CA LYS A 300 -27.28 7.91 -11.09
C LYS A 300 -27.00 6.50 -10.61
N SER A 301 -27.43 5.50 -11.36
CA SER A 301 -27.33 4.10 -11.00
C SER A 301 -26.18 3.40 -11.71
N THR A 302 -25.39 2.65 -10.95
CA THR A 302 -24.44 1.63 -11.42
C THR A 302 -25.08 0.27 -11.17
N ALA A 303 -25.10 -0.62 -12.17
CA ALA A 303 -25.68 -1.97 -12.06
C ALA A 303 -24.60 -3.04 -12.12
N HIS A 304 -24.78 -4.12 -11.36
CA HIS A 304 -23.84 -5.23 -11.20
C HIS A 304 -24.48 -6.57 -11.59
N THR A 305 -23.76 -7.41 -12.32
CA THR A 305 -24.17 -8.77 -12.64
C THR A 305 -23.13 -9.79 -12.20
N TYR A 306 -23.58 -11.00 -11.90
CA TYR A 306 -22.77 -12.08 -11.34
C TYR A 306 -22.98 -13.39 -12.07
N ASP A 307 -21.97 -14.23 -12.08
CA ASP A 307 -22.10 -15.60 -12.53
C ASP A 307 -22.72 -16.51 -11.43
N PRO A 308 -23.07 -17.77 -11.73
CA PRO A 308 -23.61 -18.71 -10.75
C PRO A 308 -22.70 -18.98 -9.54
N PHE A 309 -21.40 -18.74 -9.67
CA PHE A 309 -20.43 -18.87 -8.56
C PHE A 309 -20.33 -17.60 -7.70
N GLY A 310 -21.03 -16.54 -8.09
CA GLY A 310 -21.06 -15.26 -7.39
C GLY A 310 -19.92 -14.32 -7.70
N ARG A 311 -19.18 -14.58 -8.78
CA ARG A 311 -18.15 -13.68 -9.25
C ARG A 311 -18.79 -12.60 -10.14
N GLU A 312 -18.37 -11.33 -9.94
CA GLU A 312 -18.87 -10.23 -10.77
C GLU A 312 -18.42 -10.41 -12.23
N THR A 313 -19.39 -10.31 -13.14
CA THR A 313 -19.15 -10.49 -14.59
C THR A 313 -19.34 -9.21 -15.38
N SER A 314 -20.16 -8.28 -14.89
CA SER A 314 -20.35 -6.98 -15.52
C SER A 314 -20.75 -5.89 -14.53
N VAL A 315 -20.26 -4.69 -14.79
CA VAL A 315 -20.71 -3.44 -14.17
C VAL A 315 -21.16 -2.50 -15.29
N THR A 316 -22.39 -1.98 -15.21
CA THR A 316 -22.89 -0.96 -16.13
C THR A 316 -22.92 0.38 -15.41
N PHE A 317 -22.18 1.34 -15.91
CA PHE A 317 -22.08 2.69 -15.35
C PHE A 317 -23.21 3.61 -15.80
N PRO A 318 -23.43 4.75 -15.12
CA PRO A 318 -24.52 5.67 -15.44
C PRO A 318 -24.50 6.28 -16.85
N ASP A 319 -23.35 6.27 -17.52
CA ASP A 319 -23.18 6.72 -18.91
C ASP A 319 -23.38 5.59 -19.93
N ASN A 320 -23.91 4.44 -19.51
CA ASN A 320 -24.10 3.20 -20.27
C ASN A 320 -22.80 2.54 -20.73
N THR A 321 -21.64 3.00 -20.25
CA THR A 321 -20.41 2.24 -20.43
C THR A 321 -20.40 1.00 -19.57
N THR A 322 -19.64 -0.02 -19.95
CA THR A 322 -19.58 -1.29 -19.22
C THR A 322 -18.15 -1.69 -18.89
N ALA A 323 -17.99 -2.26 -17.70
CA ALA A 323 -16.83 -3.06 -17.36
C ALA A 323 -17.24 -4.53 -17.33
N THR A 324 -16.51 -5.41 -18.02
CA THR A 324 -16.78 -6.84 -18.04
C THR A 324 -15.59 -7.63 -17.53
N VAL A 325 -15.86 -8.75 -16.84
CA VAL A 325 -14.87 -9.69 -16.35
C VAL A 325 -15.24 -11.09 -16.86
N SER A 326 -14.35 -11.73 -17.58
CA SER A 326 -14.51 -13.11 -18.03
C SER A 326 -13.44 -14.02 -17.44
N TYR A 327 -13.83 -15.25 -17.14
CA TYR A 327 -12.99 -16.30 -16.55
C TYR A 327 -12.93 -17.48 -17.53
N GLY A 328 -11.74 -17.95 -17.85
CA GLY A 328 -11.57 -19.05 -18.81
C GLY A 328 -10.30 -19.83 -18.57
N TRP A 329 -10.24 -21.06 -19.06
CA TRP A 329 -9.01 -21.84 -19.10
C TRP A 329 -8.01 -21.20 -20.04
N SER A 330 -6.72 -21.32 -19.76
CA SER A 330 -5.65 -20.72 -20.57
C SER A 330 -4.37 -21.53 -20.46
N GLU A 331 -3.70 -21.72 -21.60
CA GLU A 331 -2.37 -22.33 -21.71
C GLU A 331 -1.30 -21.25 -22.04
N GLU A 332 -1.65 -19.97 -22.04
CA GLU A 332 -0.76 -18.88 -22.39
C GLU A 332 0.20 -18.53 -21.24
N GLY A 333 1.45 -18.95 -21.34
CA GLY A 333 2.48 -18.71 -20.32
C GLY A 333 2.95 -19.99 -19.64
N THR A 334 4.03 -19.88 -18.88
CA THR A 334 4.64 -21.04 -18.21
C THR A 334 3.74 -21.57 -17.10
N ASN A 335 3.33 -22.82 -17.17
CA ASN A 335 2.43 -23.47 -16.20
C ASN A 335 1.04 -22.83 -16.08
N ALA A 336 0.59 -22.07 -17.07
CA ALA A 336 -0.72 -21.46 -17.11
C ALA A 336 -1.85 -22.48 -16.94
N LEU A 337 -2.94 -22.07 -16.27
CA LEU A 337 -4.14 -22.88 -16.08
C LEU A 337 -5.40 -22.10 -16.45
N TYR A 338 -5.55 -20.88 -15.97
CA TYR A 338 -6.73 -20.05 -16.24
C TYR A 338 -6.36 -18.59 -16.42
N ALA A 339 -7.26 -17.84 -17.03
CA ALA A 339 -7.12 -16.41 -17.24
C ALA A 339 -8.36 -15.65 -16.76
N ILE A 340 -8.12 -14.41 -16.32
CA ILE A 340 -9.14 -13.42 -16.06
C ILE A 340 -8.92 -12.29 -17.05
N THR A 341 -9.93 -12.03 -17.90
CA THR A 341 -9.92 -10.91 -18.85
C THR A 341 -10.87 -9.82 -18.35
N ARG A 342 -10.38 -8.58 -18.29
CA ARG A 342 -11.16 -7.40 -17.91
C ARG A 342 -11.17 -6.40 -19.05
N SER A 343 -12.37 -6.02 -19.46
CA SER A 343 -12.56 -5.00 -20.50
C SER A 343 -13.45 -3.89 -19.94
N VAL A 344 -13.04 -2.65 -20.11
CA VAL A 344 -13.82 -1.47 -19.73
C VAL A 344 -13.96 -0.60 -20.96
N THR A 345 -15.18 -0.16 -21.29
CA THR A 345 -15.45 0.71 -22.43
C THR A 345 -14.51 1.91 -22.42
N GLY A 346 -13.78 2.11 -23.51
CA GLY A 346 -12.85 3.23 -23.65
C GLY A 346 -11.50 3.06 -22.95
N LYS A 347 -11.19 1.88 -22.39
CA LYS A 347 -9.90 1.55 -21.76
C LYS A 347 -9.28 0.32 -22.43
N PRO A 348 -7.95 0.13 -22.34
CA PRO A 348 -7.32 -1.08 -22.80
C PRO A 348 -7.88 -2.32 -22.08
N THR A 349 -8.07 -3.41 -22.83
CA THR A 349 -8.41 -4.71 -22.23
C THR A 349 -7.18 -5.29 -21.57
N THR A 350 -7.33 -5.78 -20.34
CA THR A 350 -6.27 -6.46 -19.58
C THR A 350 -6.58 -7.94 -19.41
N LYS A 351 -5.54 -8.77 -19.45
CA LYS A 351 -5.63 -10.22 -19.22
C LYS A 351 -4.57 -10.64 -18.23
N SER A 352 -4.98 -11.25 -17.13
CA SER A 352 -4.10 -11.88 -16.14
C SER A 352 -4.23 -13.39 -16.24
N VAL A 353 -3.13 -14.10 -16.38
CA VAL A 353 -3.08 -15.56 -16.50
C VAL A 353 -2.44 -16.14 -15.24
N TYR A 354 -3.02 -17.20 -14.72
CA TYR A 354 -2.66 -17.82 -13.45
C TYR A 354 -2.33 -19.30 -13.60
N ASP A 355 -1.42 -19.79 -12.77
CA ASP A 355 -1.15 -21.22 -12.63
C ASP A 355 -2.11 -21.90 -11.62
N ALA A 356 -1.92 -23.18 -11.38
CA ALA A 356 -2.73 -23.97 -10.45
C ALA A 356 -2.59 -23.57 -8.97
N LEU A 357 -1.51 -22.87 -8.59
CA LEU A 357 -1.31 -22.30 -7.25
C LEU A 357 -1.87 -20.88 -7.13
N ASN A 358 -2.65 -20.43 -8.11
CA ASN A 358 -3.21 -19.07 -8.16
C ASN A 358 -2.13 -17.97 -8.25
N ARG A 359 -0.94 -18.28 -8.80
CA ARG A 359 0.12 -17.32 -9.02
C ARG A 359 0.00 -16.75 -10.43
N GLU A 360 0.13 -15.44 -10.58
CA GLU A 360 0.08 -14.75 -11.87
C GLU A 360 1.35 -15.04 -12.68
N VAL A 361 1.21 -15.75 -13.82
CA VAL A 361 2.32 -16.14 -14.69
C VAL A 361 2.44 -15.25 -15.93
N ARG A 362 1.38 -14.52 -16.30
CA ARG A 362 1.39 -13.54 -17.39
C ARG A 362 0.39 -12.43 -17.12
N THR A 363 0.77 -11.20 -17.44
CA THR A 363 -0.14 -10.10 -17.67
C THR A 363 -0.08 -9.68 -19.13
N ALA A 364 -1.20 -9.22 -19.67
CA ALA A 364 -1.28 -8.69 -21.02
C ALA A 364 -2.26 -7.52 -21.08
N GLU A 365 -1.93 -6.50 -21.89
CA GLU A 365 -2.78 -5.33 -22.11
C GLU A 365 -2.87 -5.07 -23.61
N THR A 366 -4.05 -4.75 -24.12
CA THR A 366 -4.21 -4.39 -25.55
C THR A 366 -3.49 -3.10 -25.88
N ARG A 367 -2.74 -3.12 -26.96
CA ARG A 367 -2.11 -1.97 -27.60
C ARG A 367 -3.12 -1.23 -28.46
N PHE A 368 -2.76 -0.04 -28.94
CA PHE A 368 -3.64 0.74 -29.83
C PHE A 368 -4.05 -0.02 -31.11
N ASN A 369 -3.21 -0.93 -31.60
CA ASN A 369 -3.47 -1.77 -32.81
C ASN A 369 -4.27 -3.05 -32.52
N GLY A 370 -4.70 -3.27 -31.28
CA GLY A 370 -5.47 -4.44 -30.85
C GLY A 370 -4.63 -5.67 -30.46
N SER A 371 -3.32 -5.68 -30.71
CA SER A 371 -2.45 -6.76 -30.23
C SER A 371 -2.19 -6.63 -28.73
N PHE A 372 -1.71 -7.68 -28.06
CA PHE A 372 -1.37 -7.64 -26.65
C PHE A 372 0.12 -7.36 -26.42
N LEU A 373 0.40 -6.42 -25.51
CA LEU A 373 1.70 -6.28 -24.87
C LEU A 373 1.70 -7.15 -23.61
N LYS A 374 2.66 -8.07 -23.50
CA LYS A 374 2.70 -9.11 -22.48
C LYS A 374 3.88 -8.94 -21.55
N THR A 375 3.74 -9.37 -20.29
CA THR A 375 4.81 -9.53 -19.31
C THR A 375 4.66 -10.89 -18.64
N ASP A 376 5.71 -11.70 -18.67
CA ASP A 376 5.74 -13.05 -18.12
C ASP A 376 6.46 -13.08 -16.78
N LYS A 377 5.98 -13.94 -15.87
CA LYS A 377 6.62 -14.24 -14.59
C LYS A 377 6.92 -15.73 -14.51
N ILE A 378 8.12 -16.07 -14.05
CA ILE A 378 8.55 -17.44 -13.77
C ILE A 378 8.89 -17.53 -12.29
N TYR A 379 8.43 -18.60 -11.66
CA TYR A 379 8.66 -18.88 -10.26
C TYR A 379 9.68 -20.01 -10.08
N ASP A 380 10.47 -19.93 -9.02
CA ASP A 380 11.38 -21.02 -8.63
C ASP A 380 10.62 -22.15 -7.91
N SER A 381 11.35 -23.21 -7.53
CA SER A 381 10.79 -24.36 -6.82
C SER A 381 10.22 -24.04 -5.44
N TYR A 382 10.56 -22.89 -4.87
CA TYR A 382 10.06 -22.41 -3.57
C TYR A 382 8.87 -21.44 -3.72
N GLY A 383 8.39 -21.20 -4.95
CA GLY A 383 7.26 -20.32 -5.22
C GLY A 383 7.60 -18.84 -5.27
N ARG A 384 8.90 -18.47 -5.25
CA ARG A 384 9.36 -17.08 -5.35
C ARG A 384 9.51 -16.69 -6.82
N VAL A 385 9.33 -15.40 -7.12
CA VAL A 385 9.54 -14.88 -8.48
C VAL A 385 11.02 -15.03 -8.85
N GLN A 386 11.34 -15.88 -9.82
CA GLN A 386 12.69 -16.09 -10.33
C GLN A 386 13.03 -15.13 -11.47
N LYS A 387 12.06 -14.89 -12.37
CA LYS A 387 12.25 -14.02 -13.53
C LYS A 387 10.97 -13.27 -13.85
N VAL A 388 11.15 -12.01 -14.27
CA VAL A 388 10.07 -11.19 -14.87
C VAL A 388 10.55 -10.68 -16.21
N SER A 389 9.79 -10.92 -17.27
CA SER A 389 10.17 -10.44 -18.59
C SER A 389 10.03 -8.92 -18.70
N ARG A 390 10.78 -8.31 -19.60
CA ARG A 390 10.40 -6.99 -20.12
C ARG A 390 9.13 -7.12 -20.96
N PRO A 391 8.37 -6.04 -21.15
CA PRO A 391 7.19 -6.06 -22.01
C PRO A 391 7.55 -6.51 -23.44
N PHE A 392 6.70 -7.36 -24.04
CA PHE A 392 6.90 -7.89 -25.40
C PHE A 392 5.56 -8.10 -26.11
N ALA A 393 5.54 -7.88 -27.41
CA ALA A 393 4.36 -8.14 -28.27
C ALA A 393 4.42 -9.50 -28.99
N GLY A 394 5.62 -10.05 -29.18
CA GLY A 394 5.85 -11.34 -29.87
C GLY A 394 5.28 -12.56 -29.17
N SER A 395 5.64 -13.76 -29.64
CA SER A 395 5.18 -15.04 -29.07
C SER A 395 5.83 -15.37 -27.73
N SER A 396 7.08 -14.94 -27.51
CA SER A 396 7.86 -15.23 -26.29
C SER A 396 8.73 -14.05 -25.88
N ALA A 397 8.98 -13.95 -24.58
CA ALA A 397 9.88 -12.95 -24.00
C ALA A 397 11.35 -13.28 -24.32
N THR A 398 12.14 -12.30 -24.69
CA THR A 398 13.58 -12.42 -24.99
C THR A 398 14.48 -11.78 -23.92
N ALA A 399 13.94 -10.90 -23.09
CA ALA A 399 14.69 -10.15 -22.08
C ALA A 399 14.03 -10.28 -20.71
N TRP A 400 14.84 -10.59 -19.67
CA TRP A 400 14.37 -10.95 -18.35
C TRP A 400 15.15 -10.24 -17.24
N ASN A 401 14.44 -9.70 -16.29
CA ASN A 401 14.99 -9.36 -14.99
C ASN A 401 15.04 -10.64 -14.15
N ILE A 402 16.20 -10.95 -13.56
CA ILE A 402 16.45 -12.16 -12.77
C ILE A 402 16.57 -11.76 -11.29
N TYR A 403 15.85 -12.50 -10.44
CA TYR A 403 15.77 -12.28 -9.01
C TYR A 403 16.50 -13.39 -8.25
N SER A 404 17.34 -13.04 -7.30
CA SER A 404 18.06 -13.96 -6.43
C SER A 404 17.68 -13.72 -4.98
N TYR A 405 17.70 -14.79 -4.18
CA TYR A 405 17.25 -14.75 -2.78
C TYR A 405 18.24 -15.48 -1.89
N ASP A 406 18.29 -15.09 -0.61
CA ASP A 406 18.98 -15.87 0.41
C ASP A 406 18.13 -17.04 0.92
N THR A 407 18.67 -17.78 1.90
CA THR A 407 17.98 -18.92 2.52
C THR A 407 16.72 -18.50 3.31
N TYR A 408 16.57 -17.21 3.63
CA TYR A 408 15.43 -16.63 4.37
C TYR A 408 14.41 -15.95 3.46
N ASP A 409 14.46 -16.21 2.14
CA ASP A 409 13.58 -15.61 1.12
C ASP A 409 13.72 -14.10 0.96
N ARG A 410 14.78 -13.49 1.51
CA ARG A 410 15.03 -12.07 1.30
C ARG A 410 15.72 -11.88 -0.06
N LEU A 411 15.24 -10.88 -0.82
CA LEU A 411 15.81 -10.53 -2.13
C LEU A 411 17.27 -10.07 -1.98
N THR A 412 18.20 -10.77 -2.60
CA THR A 412 19.63 -10.42 -2.55
C THR A 412 20.13 -9.75 -3.82
N ALA A 413 19.51 -10.03 -4.97
CA ALA A 413 19.90 -9.36 -6.21
C ALA A 413 18.76 -9.30 -7.23
N ILE A 414 18.78 -8.24 -8.04
CA ILE A 414 18.05 -8.10 -9.30
C ILE A 414 19.09 -7.87 -10.38
N SER A 415 19.13 -8.73 -11.42
CA SER A 415 19.98 -8.57 -12.59
C SER A 415 19.12 -8.26 -13.81
N GLU A 416 19.37 -7.14 -14.47
CA GLU A 416 18.65 -6.70 -15.67
C GLU A 416 19.39 -7.15 -16.96
N PRO A 417 18.68 -7.28 -18.09
CA PRO A 417 19.29 -7.62 -19.38
C PRO A 417 20.40 -6.62 -19.82
N SER A 418 20.30 -5.37 -19.39
CA SER A 418 21.28 -4.30 -19.65
C SER A 418 22.64 -4.51 -18.96
N GLY A 419 22.74 -5.51 -18.09
CA GLY A 419 23.90 -5.71 -17.21
C GLY A 419 23.80 -4.93 -15.89
N ARG A 420 22.78 -4.09 -15.72
CA ARG A 420 22.50 -3.42 -14.45
C ARG A 420 22.20 -4.45 -13.36
N LYS A 421 22.80 -4.23 -12.19
CA LYS A 421 22.61 -5.11 -11.04
C LYS A 421 22.35 -4.30 -9.79
N THR A 422 21.23 -4.62 -9.14
CA THR A 422 20.94 -4.12 -7.80
C THR A 422 21.14 -5.27 -6.82
N THR A 423 21.91 -5.05 -5.74
CA THR A 423 22.10 -6.06 -4.69
C THR A 423 21.63 -5.52 -3.34
N HIS A 424 21.16 -6.44 -2.50
CA HIS A 424 20.72 -6.13 -1.15
C HIS A 424 21.48 -7.01 -0.15
N GLY A 425 22.16 -6.36 0.80
CA GLY A 425 22.83 -6.98 1.95
C GLY A 425 22.03 -6.69 3.21
N TYR A 426 21.87 -7.69 4.06
CA TYR A 426 21.12 -7.59 5.32
C TYR A 426 22.07 -7.82 6.49
N SER A 427 22.11 -6.91 7.44
CA SER A 427 22.97 -7.01 8.63
C SER A 427 22.26 -6.38 9.83
N GLY A 428 21.75 -7.23 10.73
CA GLY A 428 20.89 -6.81 11.82
C GLY A 428 19.70 -6.01 11.28
N ASN A 429 19.39 -4.87 11.88
CA ASN A 429 18.33 -3.96 11.48
C ASN A 429 18.72 -3.00 10.33
N SER A 430 19.78 -3.32 9.58
CA SER A 430 20.23 -2.51 8.43
C SER A 430 20.10 -3.26 7.12
N ILE A 431 19.76 -2.52 6.06
CA ILE A 431 19.73 -2.98 4.68
C ILE A 431 20.70 -2.12 3.86
N THR A 432 21.67 -2.76 3.23
CA THR A 432 22.58 -2.11 2.28
C THR A 432 22.13 -2.45 0.86
N THR A 433 21.77 -1.46 0.09
CA THR A 433 21.47 -1.60 -1.34
C THR A 433 22.66 -1.07 -2.13
N VAL A 434 23.18 -1.86 -3.05
CA VAL A 434 24.21 -1.41 -4.00
C VAL A 434 23.60 -1.45 -5.39
N GLU A 435 23.59 -0.32 -6.06
CA GLU A 435 23.07 -0.15 -7.40
C GLU A 435 24.10 0.61 -8.24
N ASP A 436 24.58 -0.01 -9.31
CA ASP A 436 25.59 0.58 -10.21
C ASP A 436 26.87 1.05 -9.49
N GLY A 437 27.26 0.35 -8.42
CA GLY A 437 28.40 0.71 -7.57
C GLY A 437 28.11 1.74 -6.48
N ILE A 438 26.90 2.33 -6.47
CA ILE A 438 26.45 3.25 -5.43
C ILE A 438 25.89 2.44 -4.27
N SER A 439 26.51 2.55 -3.11
CA SER A 439 26.08 1.87 -1.89
C SER A 439 25.25 2.80 -1.01
N VAL A 440 24.05 2.37 -0.64
CA VAL A 440 23.16 3.07 0.29
C VAL A 440 22.77 2.12 1.41
N LYS A 441 23.25 2.42 2.64
CA LYS A 441 22.87 1.67 3.85
C LYS A 441 21.75 2.40 4.59
N ARG A 442 20.66 1.73 4.87
CA ARG A 442 19.55 2.20 5.69
C ARG A 442 19.49 1.42 6.98
N THR A 443 19.41 2.13 8.11
CA THR A 443 19.31 1.53 9.45
C THR A 443 17.98 1.92 10.07
N TYR A 444 17.34 0.96 10.70
CA TYR A 444 16.01 1.10 11.29
C TYR A 444 16.09 0.90 12.81
N ASP A 445 15.13 1.43 13.56
CA ASP A 445 14.96 1.09 14.97
C ASP A 445 14.15 -0.21 15.15
N ALA A 446 13.90 -0.60 16.40
CA ALA A 446 13.15 -1.81 16.71
C ALA A 446 11.66 -1.75 16.30
N LEU A 447 11.09 -0.58 16.05
CA LEU A 447 9.73 -0.38 15.54
C LEU A 447 9.67 -0.29 14.02
N GLY A 448 10.82 -0.40 13.32
CA GLY A 448 10.93 -0.31 11.87
C GLY A 448 11.01 1.12 11.32
N ASN A 449 11.20 2.14 12.16
CA ASN A 449 11.38 3.51 11.69
C ASN A 449 12.81 3.71 11.20
N LEU A 450 12.99 4.44 10.09
CA LEU A 450 14.30 4.80 9.55
C LEU A 450 14.99 5.80 10.48
N ILE A 451 16.21 5.46 10.94
CA ILE A 451 17.00 6.30 11.85
C ILE A 451 18.32 6.79 11.23
N SER A 452 18.80 6.13 10.16
CA SER A 452 20.00 6.57 9.45
C SER A 452 20.02 6.10 8.01
N VAL A 453 20.56 6.94 7.13
CA VAL A 453 20.93 6.60 5.75
C VAL A 453 22.40 6.98 5.56
N VAL A 454 23.21 6.05 5.07
CA VAL A 454 24.60 6.28 4.71
C VAL A 454 24.77 6.03 3.22
N ASP A 455 25.25 7.02 2.49
CA ASP A 455 25.56 6.95 1.07
C ASP A 455 26.95 7.56 0.79
N PRO A 456 27.43 7.62 -0.46
CA PRO A 456 28.74 8.23 -0.76
C PRO A 456 28.85 9.73 -0.43
N ALA A 457 27.74 10.45 -0.26
CA ALA A 457 27.75 11.85 0.15
C ALA A 457 27.89 12.02 1.67
N GLY A 458 27.64 10.96 2.45
CA GLY A 458 27.78 10.95 3.90
C GLY A 458 26.60 10.30 4.62
N THR A 459 26.37 10.73 5.86
CA THR A 459 25.33 10.18 6.73
C THR A 459 24.21 11.17 6.95
N ILE A 460 22.97 10.71 6.76
CA ILE A 460 21.74 11.40 7.18
C ILE A 460 21.22 10.68 8.43
N THR A 461 21.00 11.44 9.51
CA THR A 461 20.47 10.93 10.78
C THR A 461 19.08 11.48 11.04
N TYR A 462 18.15 10.63 11.45
CA TYR A 462 16.79 10.98 11.81
C TYR A 462 16.64 10.85 13.34
N ASN A 463 16.45 11.98 14.02
CA ASN A 463 16.09 12.01 15.44
C ASN A 463 14.59 11.94 15.56
N LEU A 464 14.08 10.85 16.11
CA LEU A 464 12.64 10.57 16.13
C LEU A 464 12.03 10.85 17.52
N ARG A 465 10.82 11.36 17.51
CA ARG A 465 9.92 11.47 18.66
C ARG A 465 9.31 10.07 18.99
N PRO A 466 8.65 9.92 20.16
CA PRO A 466 7.96 8.67 20.50
C PRO A 466 6.86 8.28 19.51
N ASP A 467 6.20 9.23 18.86
CA ASP A 467 5.20 8.99 17.81
C ASP A 467 5.79 8.59 16.45
N GLY A 468 7.12 8.46 16.35
CA GLY A 468 7.82 8.11 15.13
C GLY A 468 8.08 9.28 14.17
N GLN A 469 7.54 10.47 14.44
CA GLN A 469 7.81 11.66 13.62
C GLN A 469 9.23 12.21 13.91
N PRO A 470 9.94 12.77 12.92
CA PRO A 470 11.25 13.36 13.13
C PRO A 470 11.17 14.65 13.94
N SER A 471 11.97 14.77 15.00
CA SER A 471 12.23 16.06 15.67
C SER A 471 13.31 16.86 14.96
N SER A 472 14.27 16.17 14.33
CA SER A 472 15.25 16.77 13.42
C SER A 472 15.82 15.73 12.45
N ILE A 473 16.30 16.23 11.31
CA ILE A 473 17.06 15.46 10.31
C ILE A 473 18.40 16.18 10.14
N VAL A 474 19.49 15.45 10.36
CA VAL A 474 20.86 15.96 10.20
C VAL A 474 21.46 15.34 8.93
N ALA A 475 21.73 16.17 7.94
CA ALA A 475 22.38 15.80 6.68
C ALA A 475 23.91 16.01 6.75
N PRO A 476 24.70 15.48 5.78
CA PRO A 476 26.13 15.73 5.69
C PRO A 476 26.49 17.22 5.82
N GLY A 477 27.61 17.52 6.48
CA GLY A 477 28.02 18.89 6.82
C GLY A 477 27.25 19.50 8.01
N ASN A 478 26.62 18.67 8.84
CA ASN A 478 25.79 19.08 10.00
C ASN A 478 24.62 19.99 9.63
N VAL A 479 24.12 19.85 8.40
CA VAL A 479 22.94 20.59 7.91
C VAL A 479 21.71 20.03 8.57
N THR A 480 21.08 20.81 9.48
CA THR A 480 19.98 20.34 10.30
C THR A 480 18.65 20.98 9.88
N THR A 481 17.68 20.13 9.54
CA THR A 481 16.28 20.50 9.44
C THR A 481 15.59 20.11 10.74
N SER A 482 14.86 21.05 11.37
CA SER A 482 14.19 20.85 12.65
C SER A 482 12.67 20.94 12.52
N PHE A 483 11.95 20.22 13.40
CA PHE A 483 10.50 20.16 13.39
C PHE A 483 9.94 20.36 14.80
N GLY A 484 9.00 21.29 14.97
CA GLY A 484 8.19 21.45 16.18
C GLY A 484 6.79 20.89 15.99
N TYR A 485 6.19 20.41 17.09
CA TYR A 485 4.85 19.82 17.07
C TYR A 485 4.05 20.24 18.29
N ASP A 486 2.74 20.30 18.14
CA ASP A 486 1.82 20.48 19.26
C ASP A 486 1.49 19.16 19.97
N GLY A 487 0.64 19.25 21.02
CA GLY A 487 0.20 18.08 21.78
C GLY A 487 -0.59 17.04 20.96
N PHE A 488 -1.14 17.42 19.81
CA PHE A 488 -1.83 16.51 18.89
C PHE A 488 -0.90 15.85 17.88
N GLY A 489 0.41 16.18 17.87
CA GLY A 489 1.36 15.70 16.90
C GLY A 489 1.27 16.43 15.54
N ARG A 490 0.61 17.62 15.48
CA ARG A 490 0.57 18.45 14.28
C ARG A 490 1.81 19.34 14.24
N ARG A 491 2.42 19.51 13.06
CA ARG A 491 3.65 20.29 12.90
C ARG A 491 3.41 21.78 13.10
N THR A 492 4.01 22.38 14.12
CA THR A 492 3.91 23.81 14.42
C THR A 492 5.07 24.64 13.89
N SER A 493 6.21 23.97 13.58
CA SER A 493 7.34 24.66 12.94
C SER A 493 8.15 23.72 12.06
N LEU A 494 8.78 24.31 11.04
CA LEU A 494 9.79 23.71 10.18
C LEU A 494 10.97 24.69 10.10
N GLY A 495 12.10 24.31 10.70
CA GLY A 495 13.36 25.04 10.53
C GLY A 495 14.15 24.43 9.39
N ASP A 496 14.18 25.11 8.24
CA ASP A 496 14.94 24.70 7.07
C ASP A 496 16.23 25.48 6.97
N PRO A 497 17.38 24.84 6.78
CA PRO A 497 18.68 25.54 6.79
C PRO A 497 18.87 26.51 5.61
N SER A 498 18.06 26.41 4.55
CA SER A 498 18.18 27.25 3.35
C SER A 498 17.08 28.34 3.31
N SER A 499 15.85 28.00 3.69
CA SER A 499 14.70 28.93 3.63
C SER A 499 14.32 29.55 4.98
N GLY A 500 14.97 29.13 6.07
CA GLY A 500 14.67 29.60 7.44
C GLY A 500 13.49 28.89 8.07
N THR A 501 12.85 29.53 9.07
CA THR A 501 11.79 28.89 9.84
C THR A 501 10.41 29.31 9.35
N THR A 502 9.58 28.28 9.05
CA THR A 502 8.15 28.43 8.79
C THR A 502 7.37 27.93 10.00
N THR A 503 6.35 28.68 10.45
CA THR A 503 5.47 28.30 11.57
C THR A 503 4.04 28.09 11.12
N TYR A 504 3.33 27.20 11.83
CA TYR A 504 1.97 26.78 11.50
C TYR A 504 1.07 26.87 12.74
N ALA A 505 -0.14 27.38 12.58
CA ALA A 505 -1.17 27.39 13.61
C ALA A 505 -2.44 26.72 13.09
N TYR A 506 -3.11 26.00 13.95
CA TYR A 506 -4.28 25.19 13.61
C TYR A 506 -5.48 25.58 14.47
N ASP A 507 -6.68 25.39 13.90
CA ASP A 507 -7.89 25.39 14.72
C ASP A 507 -7.99 24.12 15.57
N ALA A 508 -9.00 24.09 16.42
CA ALA A 508 -9.26 22.94 17.26
C ALA A 508 -9.67 21.69 16.45
N SER A 509 -10.24 21.85 15.27
CA SER A 509 -10.61 20.75 14.36
C SER A 509 -9.42 20.15 13.61
N GLY A 510 -8.25 20.81 13.67
CA GLY A 510 -7.02 20.39 12.97
C GLY A 510 -6.80 21.06 11.63
N ASN A 511 -7.64 22.02 11.24
CA ASN A 511 -7.45 22.78 10.02
C ASN A 511 -6.32 23.80 10.20
N LEU A 512 -5.49 23.98 9.17
CA LEU A 512 -4.42 24.99 9.18
C LEU A 512 -5.03 26.39 9.12
N LEU A 513 -4.90 27.19 10.18
CA LEU A 513 -5.40 28.57 10.21
C LEU A 513 -4.40 29.58 9.70
N LYS A 514 -3.12 29.31 9.95
CA LYS A 514 -2.06 30.29 9.65
C LYS A 514 -0.74 29.60 9.32
N GLU A 515 -0.08 30.10 8.31
CA GLU A 515 1.31 29.81 7.96
C GLU A 515 2.10 31.12 7.95
N THR A 516 3.29 31.12 8.57
CA THR A 516 4.19 32.27 8.55
C THR A 516 5.57 31.79 8.13
N ASN A 517 6.09 32.26 6.99
CA ASN A 517 7.41 31.92 6.52
C ASN A 517 8.52 32.73 7.18
N ALA A 518 9.79 32.41 6.89
CA ALA A 518 10.96 33.07 7.47
C ALA A 518 11.05 34.59 7.18
N ASN A 519 10.38 35.06 6.13
CA ASN A 519 10.29 36.48 5.79
C ASN A 519 9.09 37.18 6.44
N ASN A 520 8.48 36.57 7.47
CA ASN A 520 7.28 37.04 8.15
C ASN A 520 6.06 37.25 7.22
N LYS A 521 6.05 36.64 6.04
CA LYS A 521 4.86 36.60 5.19
C LYS A 521 3.87 35.62 5.76
N VAL A 522 2.62 36.09 5.91
CA VAL A 522 1.54 35.34 6.56
C VAL A 522 0.49 34.94 5.54
N ILE A 523 0.09 33.67 5.57
CA ILE A 523 -1.10 33.17 4.89
C ILE A 523 -2.10 32.76 5.96
N ASN A 524 -3.32 33.31 5.91
CA ASN A 524 -4.42 32.94 6.80
C ASN A 524 -5.46 32.14 6.01
N TYR A 525 -5.99 31.09 6.63
CA TYR A 525 -6.98 30.20 6.05
C TYR A 525 -8.28 30.23 6.85
N THR A 526 -9.41 30.17 6.18
CA THR A 526 -10.72 29.97 6.82
C THR A 526 -11.44 28.79 6.16
N TYR A 527 -12.34 28.19 6.93
CA TYR A 527 -13.08 26.99 6.50
C TYR A 527 -14.58 27.21 6.69
N ASP A 528 -15.37 26.50 5.90
CA ASP A 528 -16.82 26.48 6.05
C ASP A 528 -17.24 25.51 7.17
N THR A 529 -18.56 25.39 7.37
CA THR A 529 -19.14 24.54 8.42
C THR A 529 -18.97 23.05 8.18
N TYR A 530 -18.46 22.63 7.01
CA TYR A 530 -18.15 21.26 6.64
C TYR A 530 -16.64 20.98 6.60
N ASN A 531 -15.82 21.92 7.14
CA ASN A 531 -14.36 21.88 7.12
C ASN A 531 -13.72 21.95 5.72
N ARG A 532 -14.44 22.50 4.72
CA ARG A 532 -13.86 22.77 3.40
C ARG A 532 -13.19 24.15 3.41
N LEU A 533 -12.07 24.27 2.71
CA LEU A 533 -11.33 25.54 2.59
C LEU A 533 -12.23 26.62 1.96
N LYS A 534 -12.46 27.71 2.68
CA LYS A 534 -13.30 28.84 2.23
C LYS A 534 -12.47 29.99 1.70
N THR A 535 -11.42 30.40 2.42
CA THR A 535 -10.51 31.45 1.98
C THR A 535 -9.06 31.12 2.29
N ALA A 536 -8.14 31.63 1.45
CA ALA A 536 -6.72 31.73 1.71
C ALA A 536 -6.30 33.18 1.49
N THR A 537 -5.90 33.88 2.56
CA THR A 537 -5.54 35.30 2.52
C THR A 537 -4.03 35.45 2.62
N LEU A 538 -3.41 35.89 1.55
CA LEU A 538 -2.02 36.28 1.44
C LEU A 538 -1.91 37.80 1.68
N PRO A 539 -0.71 38.36 1.92
CA PRO A 539 -0.54 39.82 2.06
C PRO A 539 -1.04 40.61 0.84
N GLU A 540 -0.91 40.02 -0.35
CA GLU A 540 -1.19 40.68 -1.62
C GLU A 540 -2.65 40.52 -2.07
N PHE A 541 -3.29 39.39 -1.73
CA PHE A 541 -4.66 39.08 -2.15
C PHE A 541 -5.31 37.96 -1.31
N THR A 542 -6.63 37.86 -1.42
CA THR A 542 -7.42 36.76 -0.86
C THR A 542 -7.98 35.88 -1.97
N THR A 543 -7.75 34.58 -1.87
CA THR A 543 -8.41 33.57 -2.69
C THR A 543 -9.63 33.03 -1.98
N THR A 544 -10.77 33.00 -2.66
CA THR A 544 -12.06 32.46 -2.15
C THR A 544 -12.46 31.23 -2.94
N TYR A 545 -12.92 30.19 -2.24
CA TYR A 545 -13.38 28.92 -2.77
C TYR A 545 -14.89 28.78 -2.56
N THR A 546 -15.62 28.39 -3.58
CA THR A 546 -17.07 28.20 -3.55
C THR A 546 -17.45 26.79 -3.99
N TYR A 547 -18.41 26.19 -3.30
CA TYR A 547 -18.85 24.82 -3.55
C TYR A 547 -20.34 24.77 -3.81
N ASN A 548 -20.80 23.82 -4.64
CA ASN A 548 -22.21 23.55 -4.84
C ASN A 548 -22.78 22.56 -3.79
N GLY A 549 -24.07 22.25 -3.92
CA GLY A 549 -24.76 21.30 -3.04
C GLY A 549 -24.31 19.84 -3.20
N TYR A 550 -23.50 19.50 -4.21
CA TYR A 550 -22.92 18.18 -4.45
C TYR A 550 -21.47 18.05 -3.96
N ASP A 551 -20.98 19.03 -3.16
CA ASP A 551 -19.61 19.09 -2.65
C ASP A 551 -18.53 19.36 -3.71
N GLU A 552 -18.93 19.88 -4.88
CA GLU A 552 -18.00 20.19 -5.95
C GLU A 552 -17.57 21.65 -5.89
N LEU A 553 -16.27 21.88 -6.14
CA LEU A 553 -15.70 23.23 -6.27
C LEU A 553 -16.22 23.89 -7.54
N THR A 554 -17.02 24.96 -7.41
CA THR A 554 -17.62 25.67 -8.54
C THR A 554 -16.88 26.96 -8.91
N LYS A 555 -16.15 27.55 -7.96
CA LYS A 555 -15.40 28.78 -8.22
C LYS A 555 -14.18 28.91 -7.31
N VAL A 556 -13.09 29.37 -7.90
CA VAL A 556 -11.93 29.93 -7.21
C VAL A 556 -11.77 31.35 -7.69
N SER A 557 -11.83 32.34 -6.79
CA SER A 557 -11.71 33.73 -7.15
C SER A 557 -10.70 34.46 -6.26
N SER A 558 -9.98 35.42 -6.86
CA SER A 558 -9.03 36.26 -6.15
C SER A 558 -9.57 37.68 -5.98
N SER A 559 -9.28 38.31 -4.85
CA SER A 559 -9.63 39.72 -4.58
C SER A 559 -9.02 40.72 -5.60
N VAL A 560 -8.03 40.30 -6.39
CA VAL A 560 -7.46 41.11 -7.46
C VAL A 560 -8.23 41.02 -8.79
N GLY A 561 -9.36 40.29 -8.79
CA GLY A 561 -10.26 40.23 -9.95
C GLY A 561 -10.04 39.06 -10.90
N THR A 562 -9.21 38.08 -10.55
CA THR A 562 -9.10 36.82 -11.31
C THR A 562 -10.06 35.77 -10.80
N SER A 563 -10.57 34.87 -11.66
CA SER A 563 -11.35 33.73 -11.23
C SER A 563 -11.18 32.52 -12.16
N ILE A 564 -11.48 31.34 -11.58
CA ILE A 564 -11.70 30.10 -12.33
C ILE A 564 -13.06 29.58 -11.91
N ASP A 565 -13.97 29.47 -12.89
CA ASP A 565 -15.32 28.95 -12.68
C ASP A 565 -15.41 27.55 -13.29
N TYR A 566 -16.00 26.58 -12.56
CA TYR A 566 -16.17 25.18 -12.94
C TYR A 566 -17.64 24.82 -13.03
N VAL A 567 -18.01 24.12 -14.09
CA VAL A 567 -19.37 23.58 -14.29
C VAL A 567 -19.25 22.08 -14.52
N TYR A 568 -20.16 21.33 -13.92
CA TYR A 568 -20.18 19.87 -13.99
C TYR A 568 -21.42 19.37 -14.74
N ASP A 569 -21.30 18.24 -15.43
CA ASP A 569 -22.43 17.60 -16.09
C ASP A 569 -23.28 16.80 -15.07
N ALA A 570 -24.35 16.19 -15.57
CA ALA A 570 -25.26 15.40 -14.73
C ALA A 570 -24.61 14.15 -14.09
N LEU A 571 -23.42 13.76 -14.52
CA LEU A 571 -22.63 12.66 -13.96
C LEU A 571 -21.52 13.14 -13.01
N GLY A 572 -21.40 14.45 -12.78
CA GLY A 572 -20.37 15.03 -11.95
C GLY A 572 -19.00 15.19 -12.64
N ARG A 573 -18.95 15.04 -13.97
CA ARG A 573 -17.72 15.29 -14.74
C ARG A 573 -17.64 16.76 -15.13
N LEU A 574 -16.42 17.31 -15.17
CA LEU A 574 -16.20 18.70 -15.56
C LEU A 574 -16.71 18.96 -16.98
N SER A 575 -17.76 19.77 -17.13
CA SER A 575 -18.33 20.13 -18.44
C SER A 575 -17.75 21.45 -18.98
N SER A 576 -17.39 22.39 -18.10
CA SER A 576 -16.63 23.56 -18.53
C SER A 576 -15.76 24.14 -17.41
N GLN A 577 -14.69 24.82 -17.83
CA GLN A 577 -13.80 25.62 -17.00
C GLN A 577 -13.62 26.98 -17.66
N THR A 578 -13.84 28.06 -16.89
CA THR A 578 -13.64 29.44 -17.39
C THR A 578 -12.60 30.14 -16.53
N GLU A 579 -11.48 30.51 -17.10
CA GLU A 579 -10.43 31.31 -16.47
C GLU A 579 -10.64 32.80 -16.86
N THR A 580 -10.80 33.68 -15.86
CA THR A 580 -11.01 35.11 -16.06
C THR A 580 -9.83 35.88 -15.52
N ALA A 581 -9.23 36.75 -16.34
CA ALA A 581 -8.13 37.63 -15.97
C ALA A 581 -8.63 38.93 -15.32
N VAL A 582 -7.69 39.73 -14.75
CA VAL A 582 -8.00 41.01 -14.06
C VAL A 582 -8.73 41.99 -14.94
N ASP A 583 -8.47 42.02 -16.26
CA ASP A 583 -9.12 42.87 -17.25
C ASP A 583 -10.45 42.29 -17.78
N ASN A 584 -11.00 41.29 -17.10
CA ASN A 584 -12.21 40.54 -17.43
C ASN A 584 -12.14 39.76 -18.77
N LYS A 585 -10.96 39.64 -19.37
CA LYS A 585 -10.79 38.69 -20.46
C LYS A 585 -10.85 37.27 -19.93
N TYR A 586 -11.44 36.40 -20.73
CA TYR A 586 -11.58 35.00 -20.30
C TYR A 586 -11.13 34.01 -21.39
N LEU A 587 -10.74 32.82 -20.88
CA LEU A 587 -10.58 31.60 -21.66
C LEU A 587 -11.49 30.54 -21.09
N ARG A 588 -12.44 30.05 -21.89
CA ARG A 588 -13.34 28.97 -21.53
C ARG A 588 -12.96 27.70 -22.27
N LYS A 589 -12.94 26.58 -21.53
CA LYS A 589 -12.76 25.22 -22.03
C LYS A 589 -14.07 24.45 -21.81
N ASP A 590 -14.72 24.00 -22.90
CA ASP A 590 -15.89 23.12 -22.82
C ASP A 590 -15.47 21.68 -23.14
N TYR A 591 -15.80 20.75 -22.28
CA TYR A 591 -15.42 19.33 -22.36
C TYR A 591 -16.60 18.49 -22.84
N THR A 592 -16.36 17.57 -23.78
CA THR A 592 -17.29 16.52 -24.15
C THR A 592 -16.66 15.15 -23.90
N TYR A 593 -17.50 14.15 -23.68
CA TYR A 593 -17.06 12.81 -23.29
C TYR A 593 -17.66 11.74 -24.20
N ASN A 594 -16.91 10.66 -24.42
CA ASN A 594 -17.37 9.44 -25.06
C ASN A 594 -16.76 8.22 -24.33
N GLY A 595 -17.60 7.34 -23.80
CA GLY A 595 -17.16 6.15 -23.07
C GLY A 595 -16.24 6.44 -21.89
N GLY A 596 -16.49 7.50 -21.13
CA GLY A 596 -15.68 7.91 -19.98
C GLY A 596 -14.38 8.66 -20.34
N ASN A 597 -14.02 8.77 -21.62
CA ASN A 597 -12.87 9.54 -22.11
C ASN A 597 -13.31 10.91 -22.63
N VAL A 598 -12.44 11.93 -22.48
CA VAL A 598 -12.67 13.25 -23.11
C VAL A 598 -12.61 13.06 -24.62
N SER A 599 -13.68 13.41 -25.32
CA SER A 599 -13.76 13.33 -26.80
C SER A 599 -13.42 14.65 -27.47
N SER A 600 -13.72 15.81 -26.83
CA SER A 600 -13.23 17.09 -27.29
C SER A 600 -13.08 18.13 -26.18
N ILE A 601 -12.23 19.11 -26.41
CA ILE A 601 -12.13 20.36 -25.65
C ILE A 601 -12.27 21.52 -26.61
N LYS A 602 -13.32 22.34 -26.42
CA LYS A 602 -13.55 23.55 -27.20
C LYS A 602 -13.05 24.77 -26.41
N TYR A 603 -12.17 25.55 -27.00
CA TYR A 603 -11.61 26.77 -26.41
C TYR A 603 -12.35 27.98 -26.96
N THR A 604 -12.85 28.84 -26.08
CA THR A 604 -13.62 30.04 -26.39
C THR A 604 -13.08 31.24 -25.61
N SER A 605 -12.95 32.38 -26.25
CA SER A 605 -12.64 33.68 -25.64
C SER A 605 -13.73 34.69 -25.92
N GLN A 606 -13.58 35.96 -25.51
CA GLN A 606 -14.50 37.05 -25.85
C GLN A 606 -14.63 37.25 -27.36
N SER A 607 -13.58 36.96 -28.14
CA SER A 607 -13.60 37.05 -29.61
C SER A 607 -14.30 35.88 -30.30
N GLY A 608 -14.86 34.94 -29.53
CA GLY A 608 -15.54 33.74 -30.00
C GLY A 608 -14.71 32.48 -29.87
N VAL A 609 -15.07 31.43 -30.63
CA VAL A 609 -14.39 30.13 -30.61
C VAL A 609 -12.98 30.27 -31.21
N LEU A 610 -11.96 29.89 -30.43
CA LEU A 610 -10.57 29.91 -30.89
C LEU A 610 -10.24 28.61 -31.64
N THR A 611 -10.53 27.47 -31.02
CA THR A 611 -10.26 26.15 -31.58
C THR A 611 -11.02 25.07 -30.81
N THR A 612 -11.11 23.88 -31.40
CA THR A 612 -11.57 22.67 -30.74
C THR A 612 -10.53 21.58 -30.94
N GLU A 613 -10.07 20.99 -29.85
CA GLU A 613 -9.27 19.76 -29.87
C GLU A 613 -10.21 18.56 -29.83
N ASN A 614 -10.04 17.63 -30.75
CA ASN A 614 -10.82 16.41 -30.87
C ASN A 614 -9.88 15.21 -30.62
N TYR A 615 -10.26 14.31 -29.74
CA TYR A 615 -9.46 13.18 -29.29
C TYR A 615 -10.04 11.86 -29.79
N ASN A 616 -9.24 11.11 -30.56
CA ASN A 616 -9.60 9.82 -31.11
C ASN A 616 -8.84 8.72 -30.35
N TYR A 617 -9.56 7.70 -29.95
CA TYR A 617 -9.02 6.56 -29.20
C TYR A 617 -9.16 5.26 -30.01
N ALA A 618 -8.17 4.38 -29.89
CA ALA A 618 -8.24 3.01 -30.39
C ALA A 618 -7.82 2.05 -29.27
N ASN A 619 -8.65 1.05 -29.00
CA ASN A 619 -8.45 0.10 -27.91
C ASN A 619 -8.10 0.77 -26.56
N GLY A 620 -8.69 1.92 -26.28
CA GLY A 620 -8.48 2.68 -25.05
C GLY A 620 -7.27 3.62 -25.05
N HIS A 621 -6.43 3.59 -26.07
CA HIS A 621 -5.27 4.49 -26.21
C HIS A 621 -5.62 5.71 -27.04
N LEU A 622 -5.15 6.91 -26.63
CA LEU A 622 -5.22 8.11 -27.44
C LEU A 622 -4.30 7.93 -28.67
N VAL A 623 -4.89 7.88 -29.85
CA VAL A 623 -4.14 7.67 -31.09
C VAL A 623 -4.06 8.90 -31.97
N GLU A 624 -5.00 9.86 -31.84
CA GLU A 624 -4.98 11.07 -32.64
C GLU A 624 -5.64 12.23 -31.92
N THR A 625 -5.04 13.42 -32.04
CA THR A 625 -5.64 14.70 -31.65
C THR A 625 -5.73 15.61 -32.89
N LYS A 626 -6.91 16.11 -33.14
CA LYS A 626 -7.17 17.03 -34.27
C LYS A 626 -7.62 18.41 -33.79
N LEU A 627 -7.20 19.45 -34.45
CA LEU A 627 -7.80 20.77 -34.31
C LEU A 627 -8.97 20.93 -35.31
N ASN A 628 -10.12 21.33 -34.77
CA ASN A 628 -11.36 21.58 -35.53
C ASN A 628 -11.79 20.40 -36.42
N ASN A 629 -11.52 19.17 -36.01
CA ASN A 629 -11.71 17.93 -36.78
C ASN A 629 -10.95 17.87 -38.14
N GLN A 630 -10.06 18.80 -38.41
CA GLN A 630 -9.36 18.92 -39.70
C GLN A 630 -7.88 18.60 -39.55
N THR A 631 -7.12 19.41 -38.82
CA THR A 631 -5.66 19.30 -38.75
C THR A 631 -5.25 18.37 -37.63
N SER A 632 -4.63 17.23 -37.95
CA SER A 632 -4.04 16.34 -36.98
C SER A 632 -2.76 16.96 -36.41
N ILE A 633 -2.75 17.25 -35.10
CA ILE A 633 -1.59 17.78 -34.37
C ILE A 633 -0.80 16.67 -33.64
N PHE A 634 -1.41 15.53 -33.45
CA PHE A 634 -0.80 14.32 -32.92
C PHE A 634 -1.48 13.12 -33.56
N LYS A 635 -0.67 12.16 -34.05
CA LYS A 635 -1.14 10.86 -34.51
C LYS A 635 -0.07 9.80 -34.26
N LEU A 636 -0.35 8.87 -33.33
CA LEU A 636 0.46 7.68 -33.13
C LEU A 636 0.22 6.73 -34.29
N THR A 637 1.28 6.35 -35.02
CA THR A 637 1.17 5.48 -36.19
C THR A 637 1.85 4.13 -36.01
N LYS A 638 2.93 4.10 -35.22
CA LYS A 638 3.68 2.84 -34.97
C LYS A 638 4.27 2.79 -33.58
N GLU A 639 4.36 1.59 -33.06
CA GLU A 639 5.10 1.20 -31.84
C GLU A 639 6.02 0.00 -32.15
N ASN A 640 7.07 -0.16 -31.33
CA ASN A 640 7.90 -1.36 -31.34
C ASN A 640 7.29 -2.48 -30.50
N ASP A 641 7.99 -3.62 -30.42
CA ASP A 641 7.54 -4.80 -29.63
C ASP A 641 7.55 -4.58 -28.12
N MET A 642 8.14 -3.50 -27.62
CA MET A 642 8.08 -3.10 -26.20
C MET A 642 6.94 -2.11 -25.93
N GLY A 643 6.11 -1.75 -26.93
CA GLY A 643 5.03 -0.77 -26.80
C GLY A 643 5.51 0.68 -26.83
N LEU A 644 6.74 0.96 -27.25
CA LEU A 644 7.27 2.32 -27.35
C LEU A 644 6.92 2.92 -28.71
N PRO A 645 6.46 4.22 -28.77
CA PRO A 645 6.15 4.90 -30.02
C PRO A 645 7.37 5.01 -30.94
N THR A 646 7.29 4.50 -32.16
CA THR A 646 8.37 4.61 -33.15
C THR A 646 8.07 5.61 -34.27
N GLU A 647 6.78 5.93 -34.51
CA GLU A 647 6.39 6.99 -35.42
C GLU A 647 5.17 7.76 -34.88
N VAL A 648 5.31 9.06 -34.81
CA VAL A 648 4.23 10.01 -34.48
C VAL A 648 4.16 11.10 -35.55
N ARG A 649 2.96 11.43 -36.05
CA ARG A 649 2.74 12.52 -37.01
C ARG A 649 2.09 13.73 -36.35
N SER A 650 2.41 14.91 -36.86
CA SER A 650 1.81 16.19 -36.47
C SER A 650 1.64 17.04 -37.73
N GLY A 651 0.43 17.06 -38.31
CA GLY A 651 0.19 17.69 -39.62
C GLY A 651 1.11 17.09 -40.68
N ALA A 652 1.88 17.95 -41.35
CA ALA A 652 2.86 17.55 -42.36
C ALA A 652 4.20 17.02 -41.75
N LEU A 653 4.35 16.99 -40.43
CA LEU A 653 5.60 16.52 -39.79
C LEU A 653 5.47 15.06 -39.37
N SER A 654 6.50 14.27 -39.70
CA SER A 654 6.72 12.92 -39.17
C SER A 654 7.87 12.95 -38.19
N ARG A 655 7.65 12.40 -36.99
CA ARG A 655 8.64 12.18 -35.94
C ARG A 655 8.89 10.70 -35.83
N THR A 656 10.13 10.24 -36.01
CA THR A 656 10.52 8.87 -35.84
C THR A 656 11.48 8.75 -34.65
N TYR A 657 11.33 7.68 -33.90
CA TYR A 657 12.13 7.39 -32.71
C TYR A 657 12.79 6.02 -32.86
N GLY A 658 14.09 5.96 -32.63
CA GLY A 658 14.83 4.72 -32.47
C GLY A 658 15.05 4.41 -31.02
N TYR A 659 15.06 3.11 -30.70
CA TYR A 659 15.36 2.60 -29.35
C TYR A 659 16.32 1.43 -29.43
N ASP A 660 17.15 1.27 -28.43
CA ASP A 660 17.95 0.07 -28.26
C ASP A 660 17.12 -1.10 -27.71
N SER A 661 17.76 -2.26 -27.53
CA SER A 661 17.11 -3.46 -26.98
C SER A 661 16.66 -3.30 -25.51
N TYR A 662 17.11 -2.25 -24.83
CA TYR A 662 16.75 -1.93 -23.44
C TYR A 662 15.66 -0.84 -23.35
N GLY A 663 15.24 -0.26 -24.50
CA GLY A 663 14.23 0.80 -24.56
C GLY A 663 14.80 2.21 -24.37
N PHE A 664 16.13 2.39 -24.35
CA PHE A 664 16.71 3.74 -24.34
C PHE A 664 16.61 4.36 -25.72
N PRO A 665 16.27 5.67 -25.83
CA PRO A 665 16.28 6.37 -27.10
C PRO A 665 17.67 6.34 -27.76
N THR A 666 17.75 5.94 -29.02
CA THR A 666 18.97 6.00 -29.83
C THR A 666 18.91 7.10 -30.89
N SER A 667 17.70 7.46 -31.33
CA SER A 667 17.53 8.56 -32.28
C SER A 667 16.16 9.21 -32.16
N ARG A 668 16.10 10.49 -32.53
CA ARG A 668 14.88 11.26 -32.79
C ARG A 668 15.06 12.05 -34.05
N LYS A 669 14.20 11.80 -35.05
CA LYS A 669 14.23 12.47 -36.36
C LYS A 669 12.90 13.13 -36.59
N ILE A 670 12.93 14.36 -37.13
CA ILE A 670 11.75 15.12 -37.55
C ILE A 670 11.96 15.51 -38.99
N GLN A 671 11.00 15.20 -39.85
CA GLN A 671 10.99 15.59 -41.25
C GLN A 671 9.59 16.03 -41.72
N LYS A 672 9.52 16.84 -42.75
CA LYS A 672 8.27 17.14 -43.42
C LYS A 672 7.93 15.98 -44.36
N THR A 673 6.66 15.56 -44.39
CA THR A 673 6.19 14.50 -45.30
C THR A 673 6.51 14.84 -46.74
N GLY A 674 7.10 13.90 -47.47
CA GLY A 674 7.54 14.08 -48.86
C GLY A 674 8.86 14.85 -49.06
N VAL A 675 9.56 15.21 -47.95
CA VAL A 675 10.87 15.87 -47.99
C VAL A 675 11.91 14.93 -47.41
N THR A 676 13.05 14.75 -48.04
CA THR A 676 14.11 13.84 -47.64
C THR A 676 15.04 14.41 -46.56
N THR A 677 15.11 15.73 -46.42
CA THR A 677 15.91 16.41 -45.41
C THR A 677 15.21 16.47 -44.07
N PHE A 678 15.97 16.24 -42.99
CA PHE A 678 15.45 16.32 -41.63
C PHE A 678 15.48 17.76 -41.11
N LEU A 679 14.41 18.18 -40.45
CA LEU A 679 14.36 19.43 -39.68
C LEU A 679 15.11 19.28 -38.37
N GLN A 680 15.12 18.08 -37.81
CA GLN A 680 15.91 17.67 -36.63
C GLN A 680 16.39 16.24 -36.83
N ASN A 681 17.63 15.99 -36.52
CA ASN A 681 18.20 14.65 -36.60
C ASN A 681 19.15 14.44 -35.41
N MET A 682 18.60 13.89 -34.36
CA MET A 682 19.33 13.69 -33.09
C MET A 682 19.71 12.22 -32.90
N GLU A 683 20.92 12.00 -32.41
CA GLU A 683 21.39 10.72 -31.92
C GLU A 683 21.69 10.79 -30.43
N TYR A 684 21.50 9.67 -29.74
CA TYR A 684 21.69 9.55 -28.29
C TYR A 684 22.39 8.25 -27.98
N VAL A 685 23.28 8.27 -26.95
CA VAL A 685 23.83 7.08 -26.35
C VAL A 685 23.64 7.19 -24.84
N PHE A 686 23.06 6.14 -24.28
CA PHE A 686 22.89 5.98 -22.84
C PHE A 686 23.83 4.89 -22.34
N ASP A 687 24.36 5.09 -21.14
CA ASP A 687 24.98 4.01 -20.38
C ASP A 687 23.86 3.02 -19.99
N PRO A 688 23.86 1.77 -20.46
CA PRO A 688 22.77 0.84 -20.20
C PRO A 688 22.68 0.39 -18.75
N VAL A 689 23.78 0.52 -17.99
CA VAL A 689 23.86 0.17 -16.56
C VAL A 689 23.42 1.36 -15.71
N LYS A 690 24.03 2.53 -15.88
CA LYS A 690 23.74 3.75 -15.09
C LYS A 690 22.50 4.51 -15.59
N ARG A 691 22.03 4.23 -16.79
CA ARG A 691 20.90 4.90 -17.46
C ARG A 691 21.11 6.38 -17.71
N ASN A 692 22.35 6.85 -17.63
CA ASN A 692 22.73 8.23 -17.87
C ASN A 692 22.95 8.47 -19.36
N LEU A 693 22.52 9.64 -19.86
CA LEU A 693 22.85 10.08 -21.20
C LEU A 693 24.36 10.41 -21.27
N THR A 694 25.14 9.64 -22.03
CA THR A 694 26.60 9.82 -22.14
C THR A 694 26.99 10.64 -23.39
N TYR A 695 26.13 10.62 -24.40
CA TYR A 695 26.36 11.27 -25.67
C TYR A 695 25.06 11.74 -26.33
N ARG A 696 25.12 12.91 -26.94
CA ARG A 696 24.07 13.44 -27.80
C ARG A 696 24.70 14.16 -29.00
N LYS A 697 24.11 13.98 -30.19
CA LYS A 697 24.56 14.66 -31.40
C LYS A 697 23.36 15.21 -32.17
N ASP A 698 23.43 16.47 -32.59
CA ASP A 698 22.60 17.02 -33.65
C ASP A 698 23.34 16.89 -34.96
N ILE A 699 22.90 16.00 -35.84
CA ILE A 699 23.55 15.70 -37.11
C ILE A 699 23.43 16.87 -38.07
N ASN A 700 22.28 17.62 -38.03
CA ASN A 700 22.03 18.71 -38.94
C ASN A 700 23.04 19.86 -38.84
N VAL A 701 23.53 20.12 -37.62
CA VAL A 701 24.49 21.18 -37.33
C VAL A 701 25.86 20.63 -36.91
N SER A 702 26.04 19.29 -36.96
CA SER A 702 27.28 18.58 -36.54
C SER A 702 27.70 18.90 -35.11
N GLN A 703 26.75 19.21 -34.23
CA GLN A 703 27.02 19.54 -32.84
C GLN A 703 27.02 18.30 -31.99
N GLU A 704 28.12 18.01 -31.33
CA GLU A 704 28.29 16.87 -30.42
C GLU A 704 28.38 17.34 -28.96
N GLU A 705 27.78 16.55 -28.06
CA GLU A 705 27.82 16.80 -26.62
C GLU A 705 28.10 15.49 -25.89
N LYS A 706 29.12 15.52 -25.03
CA LYS A 706 29.47 14.42 -24.12
C LYS A 706 29.16 14.80 -22.70
N PHE A 707 28.70 13.84 -21.92
CA PHE A 707 28.24 14.03 -20.55
C PHE A 707 28.99 13.09 -19.62
N SER A 708 29.46 13.60 -18.48
CA SER A 708 30.08 12.80 -17.43
C SER A 708 29.34 13.00 -16.12
N TYR A 709 29.39 11.99 -15.25
CA TYR A 709 28.64 11.95 -14.01
C TYR A 709 29.54 11.48 -12.87
N ASP A 710 29.24 11.92 -11.65
CA ASP A 710 29.87 11.43 -10.44
C ASP A 710 29.23 10.11 -9.95
N ASN A 711 29.72 9.62 -8.81
CA ASN A 711 29.19 8.40 -8.19
C ASN A 711 27.78 8.54 -7.60
N LEU A 712 27.20 9.73 -7.60
CA LEU A 712 25.81 10.00 -7.23
C LEU A 712 24.92 10.25 -8.46
N ASN A 713 25.44 9.97 -9.68
CA ASN A 713 24.77 10.23 -10.96
C ASN A 713 24.45 11.73 -11.18
N ARG A 714 25.22 12.65 -10.55
CA ARG A 714 25.11 14.09 -10.80
C ARG A 714 26.04 14.47 -11.96
N LEU A 715 25.57 15.33 -12.84
CA LEU A 715 26.32 15.77 -14.03
C LEU A 715 27.58 16.54 -13.63
N THR A 716 28.75 16.01 -13.94
CA THR A 716 30.07 16.65 -13.61
C THR A 716 30.68 17.37 -14.80
N SER A 717 30.38 16.99 -16.02
CA SER A 717 30.79 17.76 -17.19
C SER A 717 29.77 17.72 -18.32
N TYR A 718 29.74 18.82 -19.07
CA TYR A 718 28.90 19.05 -20.22
C TYR A 718 29.56 20.06 -21.17
N LYS A 719 29.76 19.73 -22.44
CA LYS A 719 30.46 20.57 -23.43
C LYS A 719 31.83 21.10 -22.97
N GLY A 720 32.58 20.33 -22.18
CA GLY A 720 33.83 20.78 -21.60
C GLY A 720 33.70 21.72 -20.40
N LEU A 721 32.48 22.11 -20.02
CA LEU A 721 32.21 22.83 -18.77
C LEU A 721 32.12 21.84 -17.61
N MET A 722 32.67 22.23 -16.47
CA MET A 722 32.71 21.39 -15.25
C MET A 722 31.66 21.88 -14.26
N ALA A 723 30.90 20.94 -13.68
CA ALA A 723 29.97 21.23 -12.58
C ALA A 723 30.52 20.62 -11.29
N THR A 724 30.52 21.38 -10.21
CA THR A 724 30.83 20.92 -8.86
C THR A 724 29.64 21.17 -7.91
N TYR A 725 29.59 20.42 -6.82
CA TYR A 725 28.47 20.42 -5.91
C TYR A 725 28.91 20.56 -4.46
N ASP A 726 28.12 21.28 -3.65
CA ASP A 726 28.28 21.28 -2.20
C ASP A 726 27.68 20.00 -1.57
N ALA A 727 27.80 19.91 -0.23
CA ALA A 727 27.26 18.79 0.54
C ALA A 727 25.71 18.71 0.52
N LYS A 728 25.03 19.79 0.14
CA LYS A 728 23.56 19.84 -0.03
C LYS A 728 23.12 19.44 -1.43
N GLY A 729 24.08 19.27 -2.38
CA GLY A 729 23.81 19.01 -3.79
C GLY A 729 23.55 20.26 -4.63
N ASN A 730 23.78 21.47 -4.08
CA ASN A 730 23.72 22.71 -4.85
C ASN A 730 24.94 22.82 -5.79
N ILE A 731 24.72 23.34 -6.99
CA ILE A 731 25.80 23.58 -7.93
C ILE A 731 26.68 24.73 -7.42
N LEU A 732 27.97 24.48 -7.23
CA LEU A 732 28.95 25.50 -6.83
C LEU A 732 29.56 26.20 -8.04
N THR A 733 29.85 25.43 -9.09
CA THR A 733 30.39 25.93 -10.36
C THR A 733 29.65 25.32 -11.52
N LYS A 734 29.54 26.09 -12.62
CA LYS A 734 28.86 25.66 -13.86
C LYS A 734 29.63 26.13 -15.08
#